data_509915115c9fc5d4dd7758fa18a7c7ba
#
_entry.id   509915115c9fc5d4dd7758fa18a7c7ba
#
_cell.length_a   1.000
_cell.length_b   1.000
_cell.length_c   1.000
_cell.angle_alpha   90.00
_cell.angle_beta   90.00
_cell.angle_gamma   90.00
#
_symmetry.space_group_name_H-M   'P 1'
#
loop_
_entity.id
_entity.type
_entity.pdbx_description
1 polymer ?
#
loop_
_entity_poly.entity_id
_entity_poly.type
_entity_poly.pdbx_seq_one_letter_code
_entity_poly.pdbx_strand_id
1 'polypeptide(L)'
;MKSFASSLHAFNQTYHSLQRSAGALLHHAGVILPALVGLYAVATNLLFIPLMQQLWSLTLRFAPVHYLNNSNASDIFVSPAIILCLVVIALLTAFWALYEFSVLLHGLELVRSGRPVQLPALLRDALVDIRHTFLPQNWPVLVYSAVLIPFTSFFLTSNYITQFAVPEYLLGVLRTTTRYHALYLAIVVLLVLLFLSCALVLPLFVLEHRSLWQAVQESVGFVRQRIFRTALLLLRWNLSAVLRSGSLALCVLAPLYAVILGIGLQNTAAMVALSRASLLVEVPFFQFLLDCSITIAQCSILFLLYRRLREGDAVPEDTQNGKPVRAKGRRLLAAVVVGVTLITIGLSFIYIALPADDELRTMLGGAAPIVTAHRGYSTAAPENTLPAFQLAIDHHSDRAELDVQMTKDGVVMVTHDTSLRRCTGRNANIYDLTFAQVRELDAGRWFSARYAGTQIPTLEEVLDLCKGKIQLNIEIKPNAATPELEAETVRIIREKGFEKDCVITSQSYETLCKVKELDPEIETGYILALGVGTYYDLPAADFFSVESTFITSGMVQQIHLRGKTVSAWTVNRAEDARALLSLGVDDVITDKPEMVQDLLNEDADLDRNLVLMRDRLKELLGLTESADSEVDPDDSAIEEVLEDPEELLDQA
;
A
#
# COMPACT_ATOMS: atom_id res chain seq x y z
N MET A 1 -43.18 -3.15 20.78
CA MET A 1 -42.10 -3.52 21.70
C MET A 1 -42.01 -5.02 22.01
N LYS A 2 -43.08 -5.72 22.39
CA LYS A 2 -43.04 -7.19 22.69
C LYS A 2 -42.57 -8.04 21.50
N SER A 3 -42.99 -7.74 20.26
CA SER A 3 -42.55 -8.45 19.03
C SER A 3 -41.09 -8.23 18.71
N PHE A 4 -40.53 -7.04 18.94
CA PHE A 4 -39.11 -6.76 18.72
C PHE A 4 -38.25 -7.48 19.75
N ALA A 5 -38.63 -7.47 21.03
CA ALA A 5 -37.91 -8.17 22.09
C ALA A 5 -37.85 -9.70 21.87
N SER A 6 -38.97 -10.30 21.41
CA SER A 6 -39.03 -11.73 21.07
C SER A 6 -38.14 -12.06 19.86
N SER A 7 -38.11 -11.21 18.84
CA SER A 7 -37.22 -11.37 17.66
C SER A 7 -35.73 -11.25 18.02
N LEU A 8 -35.40 -10.32 18.90
CA LEU A 8 -34.01 -10.13 19.39
C LEU A 8 -33.58 -11.32 20.26
N HIS A 9 -34.50 -11.83 21.11
CA HIS A 9 -34.21 -13.01 21.92
C HIS A 9 -33.93 -14.25 21.04
N ALA A 10 -34.78 -14.52 20.05
CA ALA A 10 -34.59 -15.60 19.09
C ALA A 10 -33.30 -15.45 18.28
N PHE A 11 -32.91 -14.24 17.90
CA PHE A 11 -31.65 -13.95 17.24
C PHE A 11 -30.44 -14.27 18.13
N ASN A 12 -30.50 -13.82 19.40
CA ASN A 12 -29.40 -14.09 20.35
C ASN A 12 -29.26 -15.61 20.64
N GLN A 13 -30.37 -16.33 20.77
CA GLN A 13 -30.32 -17.79 20.91
C GLN A 13 -29.65 -18.48 19.72
N THR A 14 -30.04 -18.05 18.51
CA THR A 14 -29.41 -18.54 17.26
C THR A 14 -27.91 -18.28 17.24
N TYR A 15 -27.49 -17.05 17.54
CA TYR A 15 -26.10 -16.65 17.56
C TYR A 15 -25.28 -17.47 18.57
N HIS A 16 -25.76 -17.62 19.80
CA HIS A 16 -25.08 -18.39 20.84
C HIS A 16 -25.04 -19.89 20.54
N SER A 17 -26.06 -20.44 19.86
CA SER A 17 -26.04 -21.82 19.38
C SER A 17 -24.92 -22.00 18.35
N LEU A 18 -24.82 -21.12 17.33
CA LEU A 18 -23.76 -21.16 16.33
C LEU A 18 -22.37 -20.96 16.94
N GLN A 19 -22.23 -20.07 17.93
CA GLN A 19 -20.96 -19.89 18.64
C GLN A 19 -20.53 -21.17 19.38
N ARG A 20 -21.46 -21.86 20.05
CA ARG A 20 -21.15 -23.12 20.74
C ARG A 20 -20.75 -24.20 19.75
N SER A 21 -21.49 -24.36 18.64
CA SER A 21 -21.15 -25.32 17.58
C SER A 21 -19.80 -25.04 16.93
N ALA A 22 -19.50 -23.76 16.65
CA ALA A 22 -18.18 -23.37 16.12
C ALA A 22 -17.08 -23.62 17.15
N GLY A 23 -17.31 -23.27 18.42
CA GLY A 23 -16.33 -23.52 19.48
C GLY A 23 -16.02 -25.01 19.63
N ALA A 24 -17.03 -25.89 19.58
CA ALA A 24 -16.84 -27.33 19.58
C ALA A 24 -16.06 -27.81 18.34
N LEU A 25 -16.46 -27.35 17.15
CA LEU A 25 -15.81 -27.70 15.88
C LEU A 25 -14.33 -27.29 15.87
N LEU A 26 -14.05 -26.03 16.25
CA LEU A 26 -12.66 -25.50 16.31
C LEU A 26 -11.84 -26.18 17.41
N HIS A 27 -12.45 -26.52 18.54
CA HIS A 27 -11.79 -27.29 19.60
C HIS A 27 -11.39 -28.70 19.12
N HIS A 28 -12.26 -29.40 18.37
CA HIS A 28 -11.95 -30.69 17.78
C HIS A 28 -10.92 -30.57 16.64
N ALA A 29 -10.98 -29.51 15.83
CA ALA A 29 -9.99 -29.25 14.79
C ALA A 29 -8.58 -29.00 15.37
N GLY A 30 -8.49 -28.42 16.55
CA GLY A 30 -7.21 -28.14 17.22
C GLY A 30 -6.27 -27.31 16.36
N VAL A 31 -5.10 -27.86 16.05
CA VAL A 31 -4.04 -27.20 15.25
C VAL A 31 -4.22 -27.41 13.75
N ILE A 32 -5.11 -28.33 13.34
CA ILE A 32 -5.22 -28.76 11.93
C ILE A 32 -5.66 -27.61 11.04
N LEU A 33 -6.72 -26.89 11.40
CA LEU A 33 -7.22 -25.76 10.59
C LEU A 33 -6.21 -24.61 10.49
N PRO A 34 -5.61 -24.11 11.60
CA PRO A 34 -4.54 -23.12 11.51
C PRO A 34 -3.35 -23.59 10.65
N ALA A 35 -2.97 -24.87 10.76
CA ALA A 35 -1.88 -25.43 9.96
C ALA A 35 -2.22 -25.48 8.46
N LEU A 36 -3.47 -25.83 8.11
CA LEU A 36 -3.94 -25.81 6.71
C LEU A 36 -3.93 -24.40 6.14
N VAL A 37 -4.45 -23.42 6.88
CA VAL A 37 -4.46 -22.01 6.45
C VAL A 37 -3.03 -21.48 6.32
N GLY A 38 -2.15 -21.77 7.28
CA GLY A 38 -0.74 -21.39 7.23
C GLY A 38 -0.01 -22.02 6.04
N LEU A 39 -0.21 -23.32 5.77
CA LEU A 39 0.36 -24.00 4.61
C LEU A 39 -0.12 -23.36 3.30
N TYR A 40 -1.41 -23.05 3.22
CA TYR A 40 -1.99 -22.41 2.05
C TYR A 40 -1.44 -21.00 1.83
N ALA A 41 -1.29 -20.21 2.90
CA ALA A 41 -0.67 -18.89 2.84
C ALA A 41 0.78 -18.96 2.35
N VAL A 42 1.57 -19.92 2.84
CA VAL A 42 2.94 -20.15 2.36
C VAL A 42 2.94 -20.54 0.88
N ALA A 43 2.07 -21.45 0.45
CA ALA A 43 1.95 -21.85 -0.95
C ALA A 43 1.52 -20.68 -1.84
N THR A 44 0.60 -19.85 -1.38
CA THR A 44 0.15 -18.65 -2.11
C THR A 44 1.31 -17.69 -2.31
N ASN A 45 2.06 -17.36 -1.28
CA ASN A 45 3.14 -16.36 -1.35
C ASN A 45 4.39 -16.89 -2.08
N LEU A 46 4.77 -18.17 -1.90
CA LEU A 46 6.01 -18.71 -2.47
C LEU A 46 5.84 -19.33 -3.86
N LEU A 47 4.64 -19.76 -4.23
CA LEU A 47 4.41 -20.44 -5.51
C LEU A 47 3.42 -19.68 -6.41
N PHE A 48 2.23 -19.38 -5.90
CA PHE A 48 1.16 -18.85 -6.73
C PHE A 48 1.43 -17.42 -7.20
N ILE A 49 1.79 -16.52 -6.28
CA ILE A 49 2.07 -15.11 -6.59
C ILE A 49 3.25 -14.97 -7.56
N PRO A 50 4.42 -15.59 -7.32
CA PRO A 50 5.53 -15.52 -8.27
C PRO A 50 5.18 -16.08 -9.65
N LEU A 51 4.37 -17.17 -9.69
CA LEU A 51 3.90 -17.72 -10.97
C LEU A 51 3.03 -16.71 -11.74
N MET A 52 2.10 -16.02 -11.08
CA MET A 52 1.26 -15.00 -11.70
C MET A 52 2.08 -13.81 -12.19
N GLN A 53 3.06 -13.37 -11.41
CA GLN A 53 3.99 -12.31 -11.80
C GLN A 53 4.83 -12.70 -13.03
N GLN A 54 5.32 -13.94 -13.09
CA GLN A 54 6.05 -14.46 -14.25
C GLN A 54 5.16 -14.56 -15.49
N LEU A 55 3.92 -15.03 -15.34
CA LEU A 55 2.97 -15.11 -16.45
C LEU A 55 2.68 -13.71 -17.01
N TRP A 56 2.50 -12.73 -16.14
CA TRP A 56 2.31 -11.34 -16.52
C TRP A 56 3.54 -10.76 -17.25
N SER A 57 4.73 -10.94 -16.69
CA SER A 57 5.97 -10.46 -17.30
C SER A 57 6.25 -11.12 -18.66
N LEU A 58 5.96 -12.41 -18.77
CA LEU A 58 6.06 -13.14 -20.05
C LEU A 58 5.10 -12.57 -21.09
N THR A 59 3.87 -12.25 -20.70
CA THR A 59 2.87 -11.68 -21.61
C THR A 59 3.32 -10.33 -22.15
N LEU A 60 3.86 -9.46 -21.31
CA LEU A 60 4.36 -8.16 -21.75
C LEU A 60 5.56 -8.29 -22.72
N ARG A 61 6.39 -9.33 -22.58
CA ARG A 61 7.49 -9.58 -23.54
C ARG A 61 7.02 -9.93 -24.94
N PHE A 62 5.86 -10.59 -25.07
CA PHE A 62 5.28 -10.99 -26.36
C PHE A 62 4.19 -10.05 -26.86
N ALA A 63 3.75 -9.10 -26.03
CA ALA A 63 2.82 -8.08 -26.43
C ALA A 63 3.52 -7.01 -27.31
N PRO A 64 2.78 -6.33 -28.19
CA PRO A 64 3.34 -5.20 -28.95
C PRO A 64 3.75 -4.02 -28.04
N VAL A 65 3.37 -4.07 -26.77
CA VAL A 65 3.66 -3.06 -25.74
C VAL A 65 4.48 -3.71 -24.63
N HIS A 66 5.76 -3.34 -24.53
CA HIS A 66 6.66 -3.93 -23.53
C HIS A 66 6.44 -3.41 -22.11
N TYR A 67 5.78 -2.28 -21.96
CA TYR A 67 5.38 -1.69 -20.69
C TYR A 67 4.09 -0.90 -20.84
N LEU A 68 3.34 -0.78 -19.76
CA LEU A 68 2.13 0.02 -19.69
C LEU A 68 2.41 1.31 -18.93
N ASN A 69 1.95 2.41 -19.49
CA ASN A 69 2.04 3.74 -18.93
C ASN A 69 0.74 4.52 -19.17
N ASN A 70 0.71 5.78 -18.79
CA ASN A 70 -0.47 6.65 -18.95
C ASN A 70 -0.93 6.80 -20.40
N SER A 71 0.01 6.84 -21.35
CA SER A 71 -0.28 7.11 -22.78
C SER A 71 -0.77 5.87 -23.53
N ASN A 72 -0.37 4.66 -23.09
CA ASN A 72 -0.73 3.40 -23.74
C ASN A 72 -1.62 2.48 -22.87
N ALA A 73 -2.13 2.96 -21.74
CA ALA A 73 -3.03 2.19 -20.88
C ALA A 73 -4.30 1.71 -21.62
N SER A 74 -4.76 2.45 -22.62
CA SER A 74 -5.87 2.04 -23.49
C SER A 74 -5.54 0.80 -24.33
N ASP A 75 -4.26 0.56 -24.63
CA ASP A 75 -3.82 -0.56 -25.47
C ASP A 75 -4.01 -1.92 -24.77
N ILE A 76 -4.18 -1.91 -23.43
CA ILE A 76 -4.61 -3.09 -22.67
C ILE A 76 -5.91 -3.68 -23.26
N PHE A 77 -6.86 -2.80 -23.58
CA PHE A 77 -8.18 -3.21 -24.08
C PHE A 77 -8.18 -3.57 -25.57
N VAL A 78 -7.10 -3.27 -26.29
CA VAL A 78 -6.96 -3.54 -27.73
C VAL A 78 -6.05 -4.75 -27.99
N SER A 79 -5.11 -5.05 -27.10
CA SER A 79 -4.20 -6.19 -27.25
C SER A 79 -4.86 -7.51 -26.84
N PRO A 80 -5.12 -8.44 -27.81
CA PRO A 80 -5.71 -9.74 -27.49
C PRO A 80 -4.85 -10.58 -26.53
N ALA A 81 -3.52 -10.45 -26.62
CA ALA A 81 -2.60 -11.18 -25.76
C ALA A 81 -2.70 -10.72 -24.30
N ILE A 82 -2.79 -9.41 -24.05
CA ILE A 82 -2.94 -8.85 -22.71
C ILE A 82 -4.31 -9.22 -22.13
N ILE A 83 -5.39 -9.08 -22.91
CA ILE A 83 -6.74 -9.46 -22.48
C ILE A 83 -6.78 -10.96 -22.12
N LEU A 84 -6.23 -11.83 -22.99
CA LEU A 84 -6.18 -13.26 -22.71
C LEU A 84 -5.41 -13.57 -21.42
N CYS A 85 -4.27 -12.92 -21.20
CA CYS A 85 -3.47 -13.09 -19.99
C CYS A 85 -4.24 -12.66 -18.75
N LEU A 86 -4.88 -11.49 -18.78
CA LEU A 86 -5.69 -11.00 -17.64
C LEU A 86 -6.83 -11.97 -17.33
N VAL A 87 -7.50 -12.50 -18.36
CA VAL A 87 -8.55 -13.52 -18.19
C VAL A 87 -7.96 -14.80 -17.58
N VAL A 88 -6.81 -15.26 -18.05
CA VAL A 88 -6.14 -16.46 -17.52
C VAL A 88 -5.72 -16.24 -16.05
N ILE A 89 -5.11 -15.10 -15.73
CA ILE A 89 -4.74 -14.75 -14.35
C ILE A 89 -5.98 -14.72 -13.45
N ALA A 90 -7.05 -14.07 -13.90
CA ALA A 90 -8.30 -13.99 -13.13
C ALA A 90 -8.91 -15.38 -12.88
N LEU A 91 -8.93 -16.24 -13.90
CA LEU A 91 -9.44 -17.62 -13.78
C LEU A 91 -8.56 -18.49 -12.87
N LEU A 92 -7.23 -18.38 -12.98
CA LEU A 92 -6.30 -19.09 -12.10
C LEU A 92 -6.44 -18.63 -10.66
N THR A 93 -6.58 -17.33 -10.43
CA THR A 93 -6.79 -16.77 -9.09
C THR A 93 -8.12 -17.23 -8.49
N ALA A 94 -9.18 -17.20 -9.29
CA ALA A 94 -10.50 -17.70 -8.88
C ALA A 94 -10.47 -19.20 -8.55
N PHE A 95 -9.77 -19.98 -9.37
CA PHE A 95 -9.58 -21.43 -9.14
C PHE A 95 -8.76 -21.68 -7.87
N TRP A 96 -7.68 -20.94 -7.65
CA TRP A 96 -6.84 -21.05 -6.46
C TRP A 96 -7.64 -20.75 -5.19
N ALA A 97 -8.44 -19.69 -5.19
CA ALA A 97 -9.30 -19.35 -4.06
C ALA A 97 -10.44 -20.38 -3.83
N LEU A 98 -11.02 -20.91 -4.91
CA LEU A 98 -12.01 -21.97 -4.81
C LEU A 98 -11.40 -23.26 -4.22
N TYR A 99 -10.16 -23.56 -4.58
CA TYR A 99 -9.42 -24.68 -4.01
C TYR A 99 -9.15 -24.48 -2.51
N GLU A 100 -8.69 -23.28 -2.08
CA GLU A 100 -8.55 -22.91 -0.66
C GLU A 100 -9.83 -23.20 0.11
N PHE A 101 -10.93 -22.70 -0.41
CA PHE A 101 -12.23 -22.85 0.20
C PHE A 101 -12.68 -24.32 0.29
N SER A 102 -12.45 -25.11 -0.76
CA SER A 102 -12.74 -26.54 -0.79
C SER A 102 -11.95 -27.32 0.27
N VAL A 103 -10.64 -27.05 0.39
CA VAL A 103 -9.79 -27.68 1.41
C VAL A 103 -10.28 -27.38 2.82
N LEU A 104 -10.65 -26.12 3.10
CA LEU A 104 -11.14 -25.72 4.42
C LEU A 104 -12.51 -26.32 4.74
N LEU A 105 -13.44 -26.34 3.79
CA LEU A 105 -14.76 -26.96 4.00
C LEU A 105 -14.67 -28.47 4.24
N HIS A 106 -13.86 -29.18 3.46
CA HIS A 106 -13.62 -30.60 3.67
C HIS A 106 -12.94 -30.88 4.98
N GLY A 107 -11.96 -30.06 5.37
CA GLY A 107 -11.33 -30.13 6.68
C GLY A 107 -12.35 -30.00 7.82
N LEU A 108 -13.28 -29.04 7.71
CA LEU A 108 -14.37 -28.84 8.68
C LEU A 108 -15.34 -30.03 8.72
N GLU A 109 -15.68 -30.61 7.56
CA GLU A 109 -16.57 -31.78 7.50
C GLU A 109 -15.91 -33.04 8.07
N LEU A 110 -14.61 -33.28 7.81
CA LEU A 110 -13.85 -34.40 8.42
C LEU A 110 -13.76 -34.23 9.94
N VAL A 111 -13.44 -33.03 10.41
CA VAL A 111 -13.40 -32.73 11.86
C VAL A 111 -14.76 -32.99 12.52
N ARG A 112 -15.84 -32.55 11.89
CA ARG A 112 -17.20 -32.74 12.38
C ARG A 112 -17.56 -34.24 12.46
N SER A 113 -17.18 -35.02 11.43
CA SER A 113 -17.48 -36.43 11.37
C SER A 113 -16.55 -37.32 12.26
N GLY A 114 -15.62 -36.68 12.99
CA GLY A 114 -14.65 -37.40 13.85
C GLY A 114 -13.64 -38.24 13.07
N ARG A 115 -13.51 -38.01 11.77
CA ARG A 115 -12.55 -38.73 10.92
C ARG A 115 -11.16 -38.11 11.01
N PRO A 116 -10.08 -38.92 10.92
CA PRO A 116 -8.72 -38.38 10.92
C PRO A 116 -8.46 -37.56 9.65
N VAL A 117 -7.92 -36.38 9.81
CA VAL A 117 -7.53 -35.51 8.69
C VAL A 117 -6.14 -35.95 8.21
N GLN A 118 -6.07 -36.54 7.02
CA GLN A 118 -4.83 -36.85 6.31
C GLN A 118 -4.60 -35.84 5.21
N LEU A 119 -3.57 -35.02 5.33
CA LEU A 119 -3.31 -33.88 4.45
C LEU A 119 -3.29 -34.25 2.95
N PRO A 120 -2.55 -35.32 2.49
CA PRO A 120 -2.54 -35.64 1.06
C PRO A 120 -3.91 -36.07 0.52
N ALA A 121 -4.68 -36.79 1.32
CA ALA A 121 -6.02 -37.22 0.94
C ALA A 121 -6.97 -36.02 0.87
N LEU A 122 -6.92 -35.11 1.87
CA LEU A 122 -7.72 -33.91 1.92
C LEU A 122 -7.45 -33.02 0.70
N LEU A 123 -6.18 -32.76 0.38
CA LEU A 123 -5.80 -31.93 -0.77
C LEU A 123 -6.28 -32.54 -2.09
N ARG A 124 -6.10 -33.86 -2.25
CA ARG A 124 -6.58 -34.59 -3.44
C ARG A 124 -8.10 -34.55 -3.56
N ASP A 125 -8.81 -34.81 -2.47
CA ASP A 125 -10.27 -34.90 -2.48
C ASP A 125 -10.89 -33.54 -2.75
N ALA A 126 -10.35 -32.45 -2.14
CA ALA A 126 -10.74 -31.09 -2.45
C ALA A 126 -10.54 -30.73 -3.94
N LEU A 127 -9.44 -31.19 -4.55
CA LEU A 127 -9.20 -30.98 -5.98
C LEU A 127 -10.18 -31.77 -6.85
N VAL A 128 -10.51 -33.02 -6.46
CA VAL A 128 -11.50 -33.85 -7.15
C VAL A 128 -12.88 -33.19 -7.13
N ASP A 129 -13.27 -32.61 -6.00
CA ASP A 129 -14.58 -31.99 -5.86
C ASP A 129 -14.75 -30.73 -6.68
N ILE A 130 -13.72 -29.92 -6.81
CA ILE A 130 -13.79 -28.73 -7.66
C ILE A 130 -13.58 -29.00 -9.15
N ARG A 131 -13.17 -30.21 -9.55
CA ARG A 131 -13.01 -30.55 -10.99
C ARG A 131 -14.29 -30.37 -11.81
N HIS A 132 -15.47 -30.50 -11.18
CA HIS A 132 -16.75 -30.28 -11.86
C HIS A 132 -16.97 -28.80 -12.28
N THR A 133 -16.13 -27.87 -11.80
CA THR A 133 -16.03 -26.48 -12.27
C THR A 133 -15.77 -26.41 -13.78
N PHE A 134 -14.99 -27.36 -14.33
CA PHE A 134 -14.66 -27.42 -15.76
C PHE A 134 -15.79 -27.97 -16.64
N LEU A 135 -16.91 -28.39 -16.06
CA LEU A 135 -18.09 -28.71 -16.86
C LEU A 135 -18.66 -27.44 -17.52
N PRO A 136 -19.15 -27.53 -18.78
CA PRO A 136 -19.62 -26.35 -19.52
C PRO A 136 -20.66 -25.50 -18.79
N GLN A 137 -21.50 -26.11 -17.95
CA GLN A 137 -22.52 -25.42 -17.16
C GLN A 137 -22.02 -24.75 -15.89
N ASN A 138 -20.81 -25.08 -15.43
CA ASN A 138 -20.30 -24.69 -14.12
C ASN A 138 -19.14 -23.70 -14.17
N TRP A 139 -18.45 -23.52 -15.32
CA TRP A 139 -17.34 -22.57 -15.42
C TRP A 139 -17.68 -21.15 -14.94
N PRO A 140 -18.95 -20.66 -14.99
CA PRO A 140 -19.25 -19.33 -14.48
C PRO A 140 -19.03 -19.18 -12.97
N VAL A 141 -18.82 -20.30 -12.21
CA VAL A 141 -18.42 -20.22 -10.79
C VAL A 141 -17.04 -19.56 -10.63
N LEU A 142 -16.15 -19.68 -11.60
CA LEU A 142 -14.86 -19.00 -11.59
C LEU A 142 -15.05 -17.49 -11.76
N VAL A 143 -15.94 -17.07 -12.65
CA VAL A 143 -16.30 -15.65 -12.79
C VAL A 143 -16.96 -15.13 -11.51
N TYR A 144 -17.89 -15.90 -10.95
CA TYR A 144 -18.52 -15.60 -9.66
C TYR A 144 -17.47 -15.44 -8.55
N SER A 145 -16.53 -16.37 -8.45
CA SER A 145 -15.44 -16.32 -7.47
C SER A 145 -14.50 -15.12 -7.72
N ALA A 146 -14.13 -14.86 -8.97
CA ALA A 146 -13.26 -13.73 -9.33
C ALA A 146 -13.88 -12.37 -9.00
N VAL A 147 -15.21 -12.24 -9.17
CA VAL A 147 -15.94 -10.99 -8.88
C VAL A 147 -16.18 -10.80 -7.39
N LEU A 148 -16.53 -11.86 -6.65
CA LEU A 148 -16.93 -11.74 -5.25
C LEU A 148 -15.77 -11.82 -4.26
N ILE A 149 -14.71 -12.55 -4.56
CA ILE A 149 -13.54 -12.72 -3.67
C ILE A 149 -12.91 -11.37 -3.28
N PRO A 150 -12.66 -10.43 -4.21
CA PRO A 150 -12.08 -9.13 -3.86
C PRO A 150 -12.92 -8.29 -2.88
N PHE A 151 -14.23 -8.45 -2.92
CA PHE A 151 -15.16 -7.69 -2.06
C PHE A 151 -15.39 -8.32 -0.68
N THR A 152 -14.90 -9.52 -0.47
CA THR A 152 -15.28 -10.29 0.72
C THR A 152 -14.18 -10.34 1.76
N SER A 153 -12.94 -10.03 1.42
CA SER A 153 -11.76 -10.26 2.27
C SER A 153 -11.79 -11.64 2.95
N PHE A 154 -12.47 -12.60 2.31
CA PHE A 154 -12.79 -13.91 2.89
C PHE A 154 -11.62 -14.88 2.86
N PHE A 155 -10.65 -14.65 1.96
CA PHE A 155 -9.59 -15.60 1.69
C PHE A 155 -8.23 -14.90 1.77
N LEU A 156 -7.20 -15.66 2.13
CA LEU A 156 -5.82 -15.17 2.06
C LEU A 156 -5.46 -14.67 0.66
N THR A 157 -6.02 -15.31 -0.37
CA THR A 157 -5.89 -14.88 -1.76
C THR A 157 -6.55 -13.52 -2.02
N SER A 158 -7.64 -13.17 -1.33
CA SER A 158 -8.32 -11.88 -1.53
C SER A 158 -7.50 -10.71 -1.00
N ASN A 159 -6.78 -10.88 0.11
CA ASN A 159 -5.91 -9.85 0.65
C ASN A 159 -4.80 -9.46 -0.33
N TYR A 160 -4.36 -10.41 -1.17
CA TYR A 160 -3.42 -10.10 -2.25
C TYR A 160 -4.07 -9.29 -3.39
N ILE A 161 -5.31 -9.61 -3.76
CA ILE A 161 -6.04 -8.91 -4.83
C ILE A 161 -6.43 -7.48 -4.38
N THR A 162 -6.74 -7.29 -3.09
CA THR A 162 -7.08 -5.96 -2.53
C THR A 162 -5.89 -5.00 -2.46
N GLN A 163 -4.66 -5.49 -2.64
CA GLN A 163 -3.48 -4.64 -2.83
C GLN A 163 -3.49 -3.89 -4.17
N PHE A 164 -4.31 -4.30 -5.15
CA PHE A 164 -4.66 -3.47 -6.30
C PHE A 164 -5.66 -2.39 -5.86
N ALA A 165 -5.18 -1.42 -5.10
CA ALA A 165 -5.99 -0.29 -4.67
C ALA A 165 -6.46 0.51 -5.89
N VAL A 166 -7.70 0.99 -5.84
CA VAL A 166 -8.16 1.99 -6.81
C VAL A 166 -7.31 3.25 -6.56
N PRO A 167 -6.63 3.79 -7.59
CA PRO A 167 -5.78 4.96 -7.42
C PRO A 167 -6.52 6.08 -6.68
N GLU A 168 -5.84 6.74 -5.75
CA GLU A 168 -6.46 7.76 -4.88
C GLU A 168 -7.02 8.92 -5.71
N TYR A 169 -6.40 9.22 -6.84
CA TYR A 169 -6.92 10.14 -7.85
C TYR A 169 -8.33 9.75 -8.32
N LEU A 170 -8.57 8.48 -8.69
CA LEU A 170 -9.90 8.00 -9.09
C LEU A 170 -10.90 8.05 -7.94
N LEU A 171 -10.46 7.69 -6.73
CA LEU A 171 -11.27 7.83 -5.52
C LEU A 171 -11.60 9.29 -5.22
N GLY A 172 -10.66 10.21 -5.44
CA GLY A 172 -10.86 11.65 -5.34
C GLY A 172 -11.95 12.13 -6.30
N VAL A 173 -11.88 11.78 -7.59
CA VAL A 173 -12.91 12.12 -8.59
C VAL A 173 -14.27 11.53 -8.22
N LEU A 174 -14.30 10.29 -7.73
CA LEU A 174 -15.54 9.64 -7.30
C LEU A 174 -16.15 10.30 -6.04
N ARG A 175 -15.31 10.85 -5.14
CA ARG A 175 -15.76 11.51 -3.90
C ARG A 175 -16.20 12.95 -4.11
N THR A 176 -15.56 13.69 -5.00
CA THR A 176 -15.84 15.13 -5.22
C THR A 176 -17.11 15.37 -6.04
N THR A 177 -17.49 14.46 -6.92
CA THR A 177 -18.68 14.62 -7.76
C THR A 177 -19.86 13.85 -7.17
N THR A 178 -20.87 14.54 -6.64
CA THR A 178 -22.04 13.96 -5.95
C THR A 178 -22.74 12.84 -6.75
N ARG A 179 -22.80 12.96 -8.08
CA ARG A 179 -23.43 11.93 -8.95
C ARG A 179 -22.62 10.64 -8.97
N TYR A 180 -21.30 10.72 -9.08
CA TYR A 180 -20.41 9.54 -9.08
C TYR A 180 -20.35 8.90 -7.70
N HIS A 181 -20.38 9.71 -6.63
CA HIS A 181 -20.44 9.19 -5.27
C HIS A 181 -21.73 8.40 -5.00
N ALA A 182 -22.89 8.92 -5.44
CA ALA A 182 -24.16 8.19 -5.32
C ALA A 182 -24.16 6.88 -6.11
N LEU A 183 -23.63 6.88 -7.34
CA LEU A 183 -23.47 5.68 -8.16
C LEU A 183 -22.54 4.65 -7.49
N TYR A 184 -21.41 5.10 -6.98
CA TYR A 184 -20.45 4.26 -6.23
C TYR A 184 -21.15 3.59 -5.03
N LEU A 185 -21.84 4.36 -4.19
CA LEU A 185 -22.59 3.81 -3.05
C LEU A 185 -23.66 2.81 -3.49
N ALA A 186 -24.39 3.09 -4.58
CA ALA A 186 -25.41 2.19 -5.11
C ALA A 186 -24.80 0.85 -5.57
N ILE A 187 -23.65 0.89 -6.24
CA ILE A 187 -22.91 -0.30 -6.67
C ILE A 187 -22.44 -1.10 -5.45
N VAL A 188 -21.84 -0.45 -4.44
CA VAL A 188 -21.40 -1.11 -3.21
C VAL A 188 -22.56 -1.80 -2.50
N VAL A 189 -23.70 -1.11 -2.34
CA VAL A 189 -24.91 -1.70 -1.72
C VAL A 189 -25.40 -2.90 -2.51
N LEU A 190 -25.45 -2.80 -3.85
CA LEU A 190 -25.86 -3.90 -4.72
C LEU A 190 -24.93 -5.12 -4.58
N LEU A 191 -23.62 -4.90 -4.55
CA LEU A 191 -22.63 -5.98 -4.35
C LEU A 191 -22.74 -6.64 -2.99
N VAL A 192 -22.98 -5.86 -1.93
CA VAL A 192 -23.22 -6.39 -0.58
C VAL A 192 -24.49 -7.24 -0.54
N LEU A 193 -25.58 -6.78 -1.14
CA LEU A 193 -26.84 -7.54 -1.23
C LEU A 193 -26.68 -8.83 -2.05
N LEU A 194 -25.98 -8.76 -3.16
CA LEU A 194 -25.65 -9.93 -4.00
C LEU A 194 -24.81 -10.94 -3.20
N PHE A 195 -23.74 -10.46 -2.54
CA PHE A 195 -22.89 -11.29 -1.69
C PHE A 195 -23.70 -11.99 -0.58
N LEU A 196 -24.51 -11.25 0.18
CA LEU A 196 -25.36 -11.82 1.23
C LEU A 196 -26.32 -12.87 0.68
N SER A 197 -26.94 -12.59 -0.48
CA SER A 197 -27.89 -13.50 -1.12
C SER A 197 -27.22 -14.79 -1.60
N CYS A 198 -25.97 -14.69 -2.03
CA CYS A 198 -25.18 -15.79 -2.58
C CYS A 198 -24.19 -16.43 -1.57
N ALA A 199 -24.30 -16.12 -0.28
CA ALA A 199 -23.34 -16.54 0.74
C ALA A 199 -23.15 -18.08 0.84
N LEU A 200 -24.18 -18.87 0.51
CA LEU A 200 -24.14 -20.32 0.58
C LEU A 200 -23.83 -21.01 -0.78
N VAL A 201 -23.59 -20.25 -1.84
CA VAL A 201 -23.34 -20.81 -3.18
C VAL A 201 -22.10 -21.72 -3.16
N LEU A 202 -20.99 -21.26 -2.61
CA LEU A 202 -19.74 -22.05 -2.58
C LEU A 202 -19.87 -23.32 -1.72
N PRO A 203 -20.42 -23.30 -0.49
CA PRO A 203 -20.68 -24.54 0.25
C PRO A 203 -21.55 -25.55 -0.50
N LEU A 204 -22.65 -25.10 -1.14
CA LEU A 204 -23.54 -25.96 -1.92
C LEU A 204 -22.84 -26.52 -3.18
N PHE A 205 -22.04 -25.70 -3.84
CA PHE A 205 -21.28 -26.09 -5.02
C PHE A 205 -20.21 -27.13 -4.68
N VAL A 206 -19.42 -26.89 -3.63
CA VAL A 206 -18.29 -27.75 -3.23
C VAL A 206 -18.76 -29.04 -2.58
N LEU A 207 -19.60 -28.97 -1.55
CA LEU A 207 -19.95 -30.15 -0.73
C LEU A 207 -21.05 -31.02 -1.35
N GLU A 208 -21.89 -30.47 -2.22
CA GLU A 208 -23.01 -31.23 -2.82
C GLU A 208 -22.92 -31.37 -4.33
N HIS A 209 -21.85 -30.85 -4.95
CA HIS A 209 -21.67 -30.88 -6.41
C HIS A 209 -22.89 -30.33 -7.19
N ARG A 210 -23.62 -29.36 -6.58
CA ARG A 210 -24.73 -28.67 -7.27
C ARG A 210 -24.20 -27.87 -8.45
N SER A 211 -24.99 -27.74 -9.52
CA SER A 211 -24.65 -26.76 -10.55
C SER A 211 -24.71 -25.34 -9.97
N LEU A 212 -23.93 -24.41 -10.52
CA LEU A 212 -23.90 -23.03 -10.05
C LEU A 212 -25.30 -22.44 -9.92
N TRP A 213 -26.15 -22.65 -10.93
CA TRP A 213 -27.51 -22.10 -10.94
C TRP A 213 -28.40 -22.69 -9.82
N GLN A 214 -28.30 -24.00 -9.57
CA GLN A 214 -29.00 -24.63 -8.45
C GLN A 214 -28.52 -24.09 -7.11
N ALA A 215 -27.20 -23.95 -6.94
CA ALA A 215 -26.62 -23.41 -5.72
C ALA A 215 -27.06 -21.94 -5.47
N VAL A 216 -27.13 -21.13 -6.52
CA VAL A 216 -27.64 -19.74 -6.43
C VAL A 216 -29.12 -19.74 -6.04
N GLN A 217 -29.96 -20.52 -6.70
CA GLN A 217 -31.40 -20.59 -6.39
C GLN A 217 -31.65 -21.02 -4.94
N GLU A 218 -30.95 -22.04 -4.47
CA GLU A 218 -31.07 -22.53 -3.09
C GLU A 218 -30.55 -21.49 -2.07
N SER A 219 -29.40 -20.87 -2.33
CA SER A 219 -28.83 -19.83 -1.46
C SER A 219 -29.76 -18.63 -1.35
N VAL A 220 -30.19 -18.09 -2.49
CA VAL A 220 -31.12 -16.94 -2.54
C VAL A 220 -32.44 -17.30 -1.85
N GLY A 221 -32.99 -18.49 -2.10
CA GLY A 221 -34.23 -18.96 -1.47
C GLY A 221 -34.14 -18.99 0.05
N PHE A 222 -33.00 -19.45 0.60
CA PHE A 222 -32.76 -19.49 2.04
C PHE A 222 -32.55 -18.11 2.65
N VAL A 223 -31.75 -17.26 2.00
CA VAL A 223 -31.36 -15.96 2.56
C VAL A 223 -32.43 -14.90 2.38
N ARG A 224 -33.17 -14.89 1.26
CA ARG A 224 -34.17 -13.85 0.91
C ARG A 224 -35.15 -13.53 2.03
N GLN A 225 -35.67 -14.55 2.71
CA GLN A 225 -36.65 -14.38 3.80
C GLN A 225 -35.98 -13.92 5.12
N ARG A 226 -34.64 -13.97 5.21
CA ARG A 226 -33.90 -13.75 6.44
C ARG A 226 -32.68 -12.82 6.24
N ILE A 227 -32.66 -12.01 5.16
CA ILE A 227 -31.49 -11.27 4.72
C ILE A 227 -30.90 -10.38 5.83
N PHE A 228 -31.76 -9.63 6.55
CA PHE A 228 -31.30 -8.78 7.66
C PHE A 228 -30.75 -9.59 8.83
N ARG A 229 -31.36 -10.75 9.13
CA ARG A 229 -30.85 -11.64 10.18
C ARG A 229 -29.51 -12.26 9.79
N THR A 230 -29.36 -12.67 8.53
CA THR A 230 -28.10 -13.22 8.00
C THR A 230 -27.02 -12.15 7.98
N ALA A 231 -27.32 -10.95 7.51
CA ALA A 231 -26.40 -9.82 7.51
C ALA A 231 -25.91 -9.47 8.93
N LEU A 232 -26.85 -9.32 9.88
CA LEU A 232 -26.51 -9.00 11.28
C LEU A 232 -25.72 -10.13 11.95
N LEU A 233 -26.02 -11.39 11.60
CA LEU A 233 -25.31 -12.56 12.11
C LEU A 233 -23.88 -12.60 11.60
N LEU A 234 -23.65 -12.38 10.29
CA LEU A 234 -22.32 -12.33 9.70
C LEU A 234 -21.52 -11.14 10.25
N LEU A 235 -22.14 -9.96 10.36
CA LEU A 235 -21.52 -8.78 10.94
C LEU A 235 -21.05 -9.03 12.39
N ARG A 236 -21.96 -9.53 13.24
CA ARG A 236 -21.63 -9.82 14.64
C ARG A 236 -20.59 -10.92 14.77
N TRP A 237 -20.61 -11.90 13.86
CA TRP A 237 -19.63 -12.98 13.81
C TRP A 237 -18.24 -12.45 13.50
N ASN A 238 -18.12 -11.65 12.43
CA ASN A 238 -16.85 -11.05 12.02
C ASN A 238 -16.30 -10.10 13.08
N LEU A 239 -17.16 -9.24 13.64
CA LEU A 239 -16.75 -8.36 14.74
C LEU A 239 -16.23 -9.18 15.93
N SER A 240 -16.90 -10.29 16.29
CA SER A 240 -16.43 -11.15 17.38
C SER A 240 -15.13 -11.90 17.05
N ALA A 241 -14.87 -12.20 15.78
CA ALA A 241 -13.61 -12.78 15.33
C ALA A 241 -12.47 -11.78 15.44
N VAL A 242 -12.67 -10.56 14.93
CA VAL A 242 -11.70 -9.45 15.01
C VAL A 242 -11.37 -9.13 16.48
N LEU A 243 -12.39 -8.98 17.33
CA LEU A 243 -12.18 -8.69 18.76
C LEU A 243 -11.41 -9.81 19.48
N ARG A 244 -11.67 -11.08 19.16
CA ARG A 244 -10.91 -12.20 19.75
C ARG A 244 -9.47 -12.25 19.27
N SER A 245 -9.24 -12.06 17.98
CA SER A 245 -7.89 -12.03 17.41
C SER A 245 -7.11 -10.82 17.92
N GLY A 246 -7.72 -9.64 17.98
CA GLY A 246 -7.14 -8.45 18.58
C GLY A 246 -6.83 -8.62 20.07
N SER A 247 -7.72 -9.28 20.84
CA SER A 247 -7.45 -9.59 22.26
C SER A 247 -6.26 -10.55 22.41
N LEU A 248 -6.13 -11.54 21.52
CA LEU A 248 -4.99 -12.46 21.53
C LEU A 248 -3.69 -11.73 21.18
N ALA A 249 -3.71 -10.86 20.16
CA ALA A 249 -2.58 -10.01 19.81
C ALA A 249 -2.18 -9.12 20.99
N LEU A 250 -3.15 -8.47 21.63
CA LEU A 250 -2.90 -7.63 22.80
C LEU A 250 -2.29 -8.41 23.97
N CYS A 251 -2.73 -9.66 24.22
CA CYS A 251 -2.15 -10.53 25.25
C CYS A 251 -0.68 -10.90 24.99
N VAL A 252 -0.25 -10.89 23.73
CA VAL A 252 1.15 -11.13 23.35
C VAL A 252 1.95 -9.84 23.38
N LEU A 253 1.40 -8.76 22.83
CA LEU A 253 2.07 -7.46 22.70
C LEU A 253 2.21 -6.73 24.06
N ALA A 254 1.18 -6.80 24.92
CA ALA A 254 1.21 -6.06 26.18
C ALA A 254 2.38 -6.43 27.11
N PRO A 255 2.74 -7.70 27.34
CA PRO A 255 3.92 -8.06 28.10
C PRO A 255 5.22 -7.57 27.47
N LEU A 256 5.33 -7.65 26.14
CA LEU A 256 6.50 -7.17 25.41
C LEU A 256 6.66 -5.65 25.57
N TYR A 257 5.60 -4.88 25.34
CA TYR A 257 5.62 -3.43 25.56
C TYR A 257 5.86 -3.05 27.02
N ALA A 258 5.39 -3.87 27.98
CA ALA A 258 5.72 -3.66 29.41
C ALA A 258 7.23 -3.82 29.67
N VAL A 259 7.89 -4.78 29.03
CA VAL A 259 9.35 -4.95 29.10
C VAL A 259 10.06 -3.77 28.43
N ILE A 260 9.63 -3.36 27.24
CA ILE A 260 10.18 -2.20 26.52
C ILE A 260 10.05 -0.92 27.37
N LEU A 261 8.89 -0.69 27.98
CA LEU A 261 8.65 0.43 28.91
C LEU A 261 9.57 0.34 30.15
N GLY A 262 9.75 -0.86 30.71
CA GLY A 262 10.64 -1.09 31.84
C GLY A 262 12.10 -0.73 31.53
N ILE A 263 12.57 -1.06 30.34
CA ILE A 263 13.89 -0.65 29.83
C ILE A 263 13.92 0.85 29.57
N GLY A 264 12.87 1.41 29.01
CA GLY A 264 12.77 2.81 28.59
C GLY A 264 12.70 3.81 29.75
N LEU A 265 12.26 3.39 30.94
CA LEU A 265 12.34 4.22 32.16
C LEU A 265 13.78 4.63 32.51
N GLN A 266 14.78 3.90 31.94
CA GLN A 266 16.19 4.21 32.08
C GLN A 266 16.83 4.84 30.84
N ASN A 267 16.19 4.69 29.67
CA ASN A 267 16.69 5.22 28.39
C ASN A 267 15.56 5.34 27.34
N THR A 268 15.07 6.56 27.10
CA THR A 268 13.97 6.85 26.16
C THR A 268 14.32 6.52 24.70
N ALA A 269 15.56 6.70 24.29
CA ALA A 269 16.04 6.39 22.94
C ALA A 269 15.99 4.88 22.65
N ALA A 270 16.43 4.06 23.61
CA ALA A 270 16.34 2.61 23.51
C ALA A 270 14.87 2.13 23.40
N MET A 271 13.96 2.78 24.12
CA MET A 271 12.53 2.49 24.06
C MET A 271 11.95 2.74 22.66
N VAL A 272 12.25 3.87 22.06
CA VAL A 272 11.73 4.25 20.73
C VAL A 272 12.29 3.31 19.65
N ALA A 273 13.60 3.04 19.68
CA ALA A 273 14.25 2.14 18.74
C ALA A 273 13.71 0.70 18.80
N LEU A 274 13.57 0.15 20.02
CA LEU A 274 13.04 -1.19 20.23
C LEU A 274 11.56 -1.28 19.84
N SER A 275 10.78 -0.23 20.14
CA SER A 275 9.38 -0.15 19.73
C SER A 275 9.24 -0.15 18.20
N ARG A 276 10.09 0.59 17.48
CA ARG A 276 10.07 0.66 16.02
C ARG A 276 10.49 -0.66 15.39
N ALA A 277 11.58 -1.27 15.83
CA ALA A 277 12.02 -2.59 15.37
C ALA A 277 10.95 -3.66 15.61
N SER A 278 10.30 -3.63 16.78
CA SER A 278 9.19 -4.54 17.10
C SER A 278 8.01 -4.34 16.15
N LEU A 279 7.61 -3.10 15.87
CA LEU A 279 6.50 -2.80 14.96
C LEU A 279 6.77 -3.31 13.54
N LEU A 280 7.98 -3.15 13.01
CA LEU A 280 8.35 -3.60 11.66
C LEU A 280 8.22 -5.12 11.49
N VAL A 281 8.52 -5.91 12.53
CA VAL A 281 8.46 -7.38 12.48
C VAL A 281 7.09 -7.90 12.94
N GLU A 282 6.52 -7.29 13.97
CA GLU A 282 5.32 -7.81 14.63
C GLU A 282 4.03 -7.45 13.90
N VAL A 283 3.93 -6.24 13.34
CA VAL A 283 2.71 -5.83 12.64
C VAL A 283 2.38 -6.76 11.45
N PRO A 284 3.30 -7.09 10.53
CA PRO A 284 3.04 -8.06 9.47
C PRO A 284 2.70 -9.45 9.99
N PHE A 285 3.35 -9.88 11.06
CA PHE A 285 3.08 -11.19 11.67
C PHE A 285 1.69 -11.24 12.31
N PHE A 286 1.29 -10.23 13.07
CA PHE A 286 -0.05 -10.17 13.65
C PHE A 286 -1.13 -9.96 12.58
N GLN A 287 -0.85 -9.20 11.54
CA GLN A 287 -1.74 -9.09 10.39
C GLN A 287 -1.98 -10.47 9.75
N PHE A 288 -0.92 -11.23 9.52
CA PHE A 288 -1.01 -12.61 9.01
C PHE A 288 -1.85 -13.51 9.94
N LEU A 289 -1.64 -13.45 11.27
CA LEU A 289 -2.45 -14.22 12.22
C LEU A 289 -3.93 -13.78 12.23
N LEU A 290 -4.17 -12.49 12.09
CA LEU A 290 -5.51 -11.93 12.00
C LEU A 290 -6.22 -12.45 10.74
N ASP A 291 -5.57 -12.41 9.60
CA ASP A 291 -6.10 -12.90 8.33
C ASP A 291 -6.41 -14.39 8.38
N CYS A 292 -5.51 -15.19 8.92
CA CYS A 292 -5.74 -16.62 9.16
C CYS A 292 -6.97 -16.85 10.07
N SER A 293 -7.09 -16.07 11.15
CA SER A 293 -8.19 -16.20 12.12
C SER A 293 -9.52 -15.79 11.50
N ILE A 294 -9.55 -14.74 10.71
CA ILE A 294 -10.73 -14.26 9.98
C ILE A 294 -11.15 -15.31 8.95
N THR A 295 -10.23 -15.84 8.15
CA THR A 295 -10.50 -16.88 7.15
C THR A 295 -11.13 -18.12 7.79
N ILE A 296 -10.56 -18.62 8.90
CA ILE A 296 -11.12 -19.75 9.64
C ILE A 296 -12.52 -19.45 10.19
N ALA A 297 -12.70 -18.25 10.77
CA ALA A 297 -14.00 -17.84 11.33
C ALA A 297 -15.08 -17.77 10.26
N GLN A 298 -14.75 -17.24 9.09
CA GLN A 298 -15.68 -17.07 7.97
C GLN A 298 -16.03 -18.42 7.33
N CYS A 299 -15.05 -19.27 7.04
CA CYS A 299 -15.33 -20.63 6.56
C CYS A 299 -16.21 -21.39 7.55
N SER A 300 -15.96 -21.25 8.87
CA SER A 300 -16.74 -21.90 9.91
C SER A 300 -18.19 -21.41 9.94
N ILE A 301 -18.46 -20.12 9.83
CA ILE A 301 -19.84 -19.60 9.83
C ILE A 301 -20.60 -20.01 8.58
N LEU A 302 -19.96 -19.96 7.39
CA LEU A 302 -20.59 -20.41 6.15
C LEU A 302 -20.91 -21.90 6.18
N PHE A 303 -19.97 -22.72 6.69
CA PHE A 303 -20.19 -24.14 6.90
C PHE A 303 -21.37 -24.41 7.85
N LEU A 304 -21.46 -23.73 8.98
CA LEU A 304 -22.55 -23.88 9.95
C LEU A 304 -23.89 -23.40 9.41
N LEU A 305 -23.93 -22.30 8.63
CA LEU A 305 -25.14 -21.84 7.95
C LEU A 305 -25.61 -22.81 6.87
N TYR A 306 -24.65 -23.39 6.11
CA TYR A 306 -24.95 -24.46 5.15
C TYR A 306 -25.57 -25.68 5.85
N ARG A 307 -24.99 -26.12 6.95
CA ARG A 307 -25.52 -27.26 7.74
C ARG A 307 -26.92 -26.94 8.27
N ARG A 308 -27.16 -25.72 8.73
CA ARG A 308 -28.48 -25.27 9.17
C ARG A 308 -29.51 -25.27 8.03
N LEU A 309 -29.11 -24.98 6.81
CA LEU A 309 -29.97 -25.11 5.63
C LEU A 309 -30.42 -26.56 5.44
N ARG A 310 -29.54 -27.54 5.69
CA ARG A 310 -29.81 -28.97 5.46
C ARG A 310 -30.48 -29.68 6.64
N GLU A 311 -30.07 -29.37 7.84
CA GLU A 311 -30.49 -30.09 9.07
C GLU A 311 -31.56 -29.34 9.87
N GLY A 312 -31.89 -28.12 9.45
CA GLY A 312 -32.84 -27.26 10.18
C GLY A 312 -32.23 -26.62 11.43
N ASP A 313 -33.07 -26.10 12.32
CA ASP A 313 -32.65 -25.42 13.54
C ASP A 313 -32.08 -26.36 14.63
N ALA A 314 -32.33 -27.66 14.50
CA ALA A 314 -31.73 -28.69 15.33
C ALA A 314 -30.32 -29.01 14.85
N VAL A 315 -29.35 -28.20 15.22
CA VAL A 315 -27.93 -28.61 15.13
C VAL A 315 -27.76 -29.74 16.14
N PRO A 316 -27.43 -30.96 15.72
CA PRO A 316 -27.31 -32.10 16.65
C PRO A 316 -26.25 -31.77 17.72
N GLU A 317 -26.58 -31.99 18.98
CA GLU A 317 -25.63 -31.94 20.11
C GLU A 317 -24.54 -33.06 20.02
N ASP A 318 -24.52 -33.79 18.93
CA ASP A 318 -23.76 -35.05 18.75
C ASP A 318 -22.24 -34.85 18.54
N THR A 319 -21.73 -33.68 18.85
CA THR A 319 -20.27 -33.45 18.99
C THR A 319 -19.71 -33.94 20.33
N GLN A 320 -20.55 -34.59 21.19
CA GLN A 320 -20.11 -35.02 22.54
C GLN A 320 -19.31 -36.32 22.57
N ASN A 321 -19.30 -37.14 21.51
CA ASN A 321 -18.65 -38.44 21.52
C ASN A 321 -17.25 -38.50 20.89
N GLY A 322 -16.76 -37.43 20.30
CA GLY A 322 -15.35 -37.35 19.87
C GLY A 322 -14.45 -37.06 21.07
N LYS A 323 -13.53 -37.97 21.40
CA LYS A 323 -12.49 -37.69 22.40
C LYS A 323 -11.75 -36.41 21.97
N PRO A 324 -11.67 -35.37 22.82
CA PRO A 324 -10.99 -34.14 22.46
C PRO A 324 -9.57 -34.45 21.98
N VAL A 325 -9.18 -33.91 20.82
CA VAL A 325 -7.78 -33.97 20.39
C VAL A 325 -6.98 -33.32 21.51
N ARG A 326 -6.27 -34.19 22.23
CA ARG A 326 -5.70 -34.00 23.57
C ARG A 326 -4.90 -32.69 23.67
N ALA A 327 -4.75 -32.24 24.89
CA ALA A 327 -3.93 -31.12 25.40
C ALA A 327 -2.54 -30.90 24.73
N LYS A 328 -2.01 -31.87 23.97
CA LYS A 328 -0.83 -31.74 23.12
C LYS A 328 -0.96 -30.63 22.07
N GLY A 329 -2.12 -30.46 21.43
CA GLY A 329 -2.30 -29.42 20.41
C GLY A 329 -2.29 -28.00 20.99
N ARG A 330 -2.89 -27.79 22.16
CA ARG A 330 -2.82 -26.49 22.86
C ARG A 330 -1.41 -26.13 23.31
N ARG A 331 -0.65 -27.12 23.81
CA ARG A 331 0.75 -26.92 24.19
C ARG A 331 1.63 -26.65 22.97
N LEU A 332 1.37 -27.31 21.84
CA LEU A 332 2.07 -27.02 20.59
C LEU A 332 1.76 -25.63 20.05
N LEU A 333 0.49 -25.22 20.03
CA LEU A 333 0.12 -23.87 19.60
C LEU A 333 0.74 -22.81 20.53
N ALA A 334 0.66 -23.00 21.84
CA ALA A 334 1.31 -22.12 22.80
C ALA A 334 2.84 -22.07 22.60
N ALA A 335 3.48 -23.22 22.37
CA ALA A 335 4.90 -23.30 22.07
C ALA A 335 5.28 -22.60 20.76
N VAL A 336 4.43 -22.71 19.73
CA VAL A 336 4.62 -21.99 18.44
C VAL A 336 4.47 -20.50 18.64
N VAL A 337 3.43 -20.04 19.35
CA VAL A 337 3.24 -18.60 19.64
C VAL A 337 4.42 -18.05 20.45
N VAL A 338 4.81 -18.73 21.53
CA VAL A 338 5.98 -18.35 22.35
C VAL A 338 7.27 -18.38 21.51
N GLY A 339 7.46 -19.43 20.71
CA GLY A 339 8.64 -19.56 19.85
C GLY A 339 8.73 -18.44 18.82
N VAL A 340 7.63 -18.09 18.17
CA VAL A 340 7.57 -16.98 17.22
C VAL A 340 7.82 -15.64 17.93
N THR A 341 7.21 -15.41 19.09
CA THR A 341 7.45 -14.19 19.89
C THR A 341 8.94 -14.08 20.29
N LEU A 342 9.57 -15.17 20.69
CA LEU A 342 11.01 -15.18 21.01
C LEU A 342 11.89 -14.95 19.75
N ILE A 343 11.48 -15.49 18.61
CA ILE A 343 12.17 -15.26 17.32
C ILE A 343 12.02 -13.79 16.91
N THR A 344 10.82 -13.20 17.00
CA THR A 344 10.59 -11.79 16.67
C THR A 344 11.38 -10.85 17.58
N ILE A 345 11.40 -11.14 18.89
CA ILE A 345 12.25 -10.42 19.84
C ILE A 345 13.73 -10.54 19.45
N GLY A 346 14.19 -11.76 19.16
CA GLY A 346 15.56 -12.02 18.72
C GLY A 346 15.93 -11.29 17.43
N LEU A 347 15.04 -11.29 16.43
CA LEU A 347 15.22 -10.55 15.18
C LEU A 347 15.23 -9.05 15.40
N SER A 348 14.39 -8.53 16.31
CA SER A 348 14.41 -7.11 16.70
C SER A 348 15.74 -6.72 17.34
N PHE A 349 16.29 -7.57 18.21
CA PHE A 349 17.63 -7.35 18.78
C PHE A 349 18.74 -7.46 17.74
N ILE A 350 18.67 -8.41 16.80
CA ILE A 350 19.62 -8.53 15.69
C ILE A 350 19.54 -7.28 14.80
N TYR A 351 18.34 -6.80 14.47
CA TYR A 351 18.14 -5.57 13.69
C TYR A 351 18.76 -4.35 14.36
N ILE A 352 18.66 -4.25 15.69
CA ILE A 352 19.31 -3.17 16.47
C ILE A 352 20.84 -3.36 16.54
N ALA A 353 21.32 -4.60 16.59
CA ALA A 353 22.73 -4.93 16.71
C ALA A 353 23.48 -4.90 15.35
N LEU A 354 22.76 -5.03 14.22
CA LEU A 354 23.36 -4.86 12.91
C LEU A 354 23.81 -3.39 12.77
N PRO A 355 25.05 -3.18 12.25
CA PRO A 355 25.49 -1.82 12.00
C PRO A 355 24.51 -1.14 11.06
N ALA A 356 24.03 0.03 11.45
CA ALA A 356 23.42 0.96 10.53
C ALA A 356 24.57 1.53 9.68
N ASP A 357 25.16 0.68 8.84
CA ASP A 357 26.22 1.13 7.96
C ASP A 357 25.59 2.05 6.92
N ASP A 358 26.01 3.31 6.94
CA ASP A 358 25.83 4.24 5.81
C ASP A 358 26.33 3.58 4.51
N GLU A 359 27.32 2.68 4.58
CA GLU A 359 27.75 1.84 3.46
C GLU A 359 26.67 0.88 2.99
N LEU A 360 25.89 0.24 3.88
CA LEU A 360 24.82 -0.65 3.46
C LEU A 360 23.62 0.13 2.90
N ARG A 361 23.31 1.30 3.47
CA ARG A 361 22.33 2.25 2.89
C ARG A 361 22.81 2.77 1.53
N THR A 362 24.09 3.15 1.40
CA THR A 362 24.68 3.60 0.13
C THR A 362 24.79 2.46 -0.89
N MET A 363 25.10 1.24 -0.46
CA MET A 363 25.09 0.04 -1.32
C MET A 363 23.66 -0.40 -1.72
N LEU A 364 22.65 -0.08 -0.92
CA LEU A 364 21.24 -0.32 -1.25
C LEU A 364 20.58 0.85 -1.99
N GLY A 365 21.35 1.89 -2.35
CA GLY A 365 20.91 2.98 -3.23
C GLY A 365 20.38 4.23 -2.54
N GLY A 366 20.68 4.48 -1.27
CA GLY A 366 20.05 5.59 -0.55
C GLY A 366 20.98 6.77 -0.26
N ALA A 367 21.01 7.79 -1.13
CA ALA A 367 21.22 9.16 -0.69
C ALA A 367 20.11 9.57 0.32
N ALA A 368 20.32 10.61 1.13
CA ALA A 368 19.25 11.14 1.97
C ALA A 368 18.03 11.47 1.10
N PRO A 369 16.80 11.05 1.49
CA PRO A 369 15.62 11.30 0.69
C PRO A 369 15.40 12.81 0.48
N ILE A 370 15.00 13.19 -0.73
CA ILE A 370 14.69 14.56 -1.12
C ILE A 370 13.22 14.87 -0.78
N VAL A 371 12.94 16.07 -0.31
CA VAL A 371 11.58 16.59 -0.11
C VAL A 371 11.27 17.61 -1.19
N THR A 372 10.36 17.24 -2.11
CA THR A 372 9.93 18.10 -3.21
C THR A 372 8.55 18.72 -2.91
N ALA A 373 8.47 20.04 -2.86
CA ALA A 373 7.23 20.79 -2.67
C ALA A 373 6.44 20.83 -3.98
N HIS A 374 5.30 20.14 -4.04
CA HIS A 374 4.43 20.00 -5.22
C HIS A 374 3.75 21.33 -5.57
N ARG A 375 4.07 21.87 -6.77
CA ARG A 375 3.63 23.20 -7.26
C ARG A 375 4.01 24.35 -6.31
N GLY A 376 5.18 24.23 -5.66
CA GLY A 376 5.54 25.00 -4.49
C GLY A 376 4.83 24.49 -3.23
N TYR A 377 4.76 25.30 -2.15
CA TYR A 377 4.02 24.91 -0.94
C TYR A 377 2.51 25.12 -1.14
N SER A 378 1.88 24.26 -1.92
CA SER A 378 0.52 24.45 -2.48
C SER A 378 -0.62 24.36 -1.45
N THR A 379 -0.39 23.83 -0.24
CA THR A 379 -1.37 23.91 0.86
C THR A 379 -1.33 25.23 1.63
N ALA A 380 -0.25 26.01 1.54
CA ALA A 380 -0.06 27.26 2.26
C ALA A 380 -0.22 28.51 1.37
N ALA A 381 -0.02 28.37 0.04
CA ALA A 381 -0.21 29.43 -0.94
C ALA A 381 -0.81 28.85 -2.25
N PRO A 382 -1.35 29.72 -3.15
CA PRO A 382 -1.90 29.24 -4.42
C PRO A 382 -0.82 28.54 -5.26
N GLU A 383 -1.13 27.35 -5.74
CA GLU A 383 -0.24 26.49 -6.51
C GLU A 383 0.39 27.22 -7.71
N ASN A 384 1.62 26.85 -8.07
CA ASN A 384 2.32 27.37 -9.24
C ASN A 384 2.44 28.92 -9.27
N THR A 385 2.61 29.54 -8.10
CA THR A 385 2.78 30.99 -7.97
C THR A 385 4.06 31.35 -7.20
N LEU A 386 4.58 32.57 -7.42
CA LEU A 386 5.77 33.02 -6.69
C LEU A 386 5.63 32.93 -5.16
N PRO A 387 4.48 33.28 -4.54
CA PRO A 387 4.27 33.04 -3.11
C PRO A 387 4.42 31.58 -2.68
N ALA A 388 3.96 30.60 -3.48
CA ALA A 388 4.09 29.19 -3.16
C ALA A 388 5.56 28.72 -3.22
N PHE A 389 6.31 29.19 -4.20
CA PHE A 389 7.76 28.90 -4.29
C PHE A 389 8.55 29.58 -3.19
N GLN A 390 8.20 30.83 -2.83
CA GLN A 390 8.84 31.51 -1.70
C GLN A 390 8.64 30.74 -0.40
N LEU A 391 7.42 30.24 -0.14
CA LEU A 391 7.16 29.42 1.03
C LEU A 391 7.90 28.08 1.00
N ALA A 392 8.07 27.45 -0.17
CA ALA A 392 8.91 26.24 -0.28
C ALA A 392 10.37 26.51 0.09
N ILE A 393 10.90 27.69 -0.28
CA ILE A 393 12.24 28.15 0.12
C ILE A 393 12.28 28.42 1.64
N ASP A 394 11.31 29.17 2.16
CA ASP A 394 11.26 29.57 3.58
C ASP A 394 11.14 28.35 4.52
N HIS A 395 10.50 27.26 4.07
CA HIS A 395 10.36 26.00 4.78
C HIS A 395 11.45 24.98 4.40
N HIS A 396 12.54 25.40 3.75
CA HIS A 396 13.72 24.58 3.47
C HIS A 396 13.44 23.28 2.73
N SER A 397 12.48 23.27 1.79
CA SER A 397 12.30 22.16 0.88
C SER A 397 13.56 22.01 0.03
N ASP A 398 13.97 20.76 -0.24
CA ASP A 398 15.17 20.50 -1.08
C ASP A 398 14.90 20.91 -2.53
N ARG A 399 13.67 20.67 -3.00
CA ARG A 399 13.25 20.93 -4.36
C ARG A 399 11.80 21.47 -4.36
N ALA A 400 11.46 22.29 -5.35
CA ALA A 400 10.07 22.67 -5.66
C ALA A 400 9.71 22.16 -7.05
N GLU A 401 8.56 21.54 -7.16
CA GLU A 401 8.01 21.11 -8.45
C GLU A 401 7.13 22.20 -9.02
N LEU A 402 7.09 22.30 -10.34
CA LEU A 402 6.28 23.24 -11.11
C LEU A 402 5.91 22.68 -12.50
N ASP A 403 4.79 23.17 -13.03
CA ASP A 403 4.28 22.78 -14.34
C ASP A 403 4.45 23.92 -15.37
N VAL A 404 5.00 23.62 -16.55
CA VAL A 404 5.15 24.62 -17.60
C VAL A 404 4.25 24.36 -18.80
N GLN A 405 3.64 25.43 -19.28
CA GLN A 405 2.86 25.51 -20.51
C GLN A 405 3.17 26.81 -21.24
N MET A 406 2.76 26.94 -22.52
CA MET A 406 3.10 28.08 -23.36
C MET A 406 1.87 28.86 -23.78
N THR A 407 1.97 30.20 -23.80
CA THR A 407 0.98 31.12 -24.34
C THR A 407 0.95 31.09 -25.87
N LYS A 408 -0.08 31.71 -26.44
CA LYS A 408 -0.24 31.85 -27.90
C LYS A 408 0.93 32.60 -28.58
N ASP A 409 1.57 33.51 -27.87
CA ASP A 409 2.71 34.30 -28.34
C ASP A 409 4.06 33.79 -27.89
N GLY A 410 4.12 32.51 -27.42
CA GLY A 410 5.36 31.77 -27.19
C GLY A 410 6.02 31.97 -25.83
N VAL A 411 5.34 32.56 -24.84
CA VAL A 411 5.89 32.75 -23.49
C VAL A 411 5.61 31.54 -22.63
N VAL A 412 6.64 30.98 -21.97
CA VAL A 412 6.52 29.84 -21.04
C VAL A 412 6.01 30.31 -19.69
N MET A 413 4.82 29.86 -19.33
CA MET A 413 4.12 30.20 -18.09
C MET A 413 4.07 29.01 -17.15
N VAL A 414 4.00 29.27 -15.84
CA VAL A 414 3.96 28.22 -14.82
C VAL A 414 2.51 28.02 -14.38
N THR A 415 1.88 26.95 -14.87
CA THR A 415 0.50 26.56 -14.58
C THR A 415 0.24 25.11 -14.89
N HIS A 416 -0.55 24.43 -14.03
CA HIS A 416 -0.85 23.01 -14.19
C HIS A 416 -1.88 22.72 -15.27
N ASP A 417 -3.07 23.34 -15.18
CA ASP A 417 -4.18 23.04 -16.08
C ASP A 417 -4.02 23.79 -17.40
N THR A 418 -4.31 23.12 -18.50
CA THR A 418 -4.43 23.79 -19.80
C THR A 418 -5.55 24.83 -19.78
N SER A 419 -6.66 24.54 -19.10
CA SER A 419 -7.77 25.49 -18.89
C SER A 419 -7.53 26.34 -17.64
N LEU A 420 -7.49 27.65 -17.79
CA LEU A 420 -7.27 28.59 -16.69
C LEU A 420 -8.48 28.78 -15.77
N ARG A 421 -9.57 28.02 -16.00
CA ARG A 421 -10.84 28.21 -15.29
C ARG A 421 -10.75 27.93 -13.79
N ARG A 422 -10.02 26.90 -13.37
CA ARG A 422 -9.95 26.48 -11.97
C ARG A 422 -9.25 27.53 -11.11
N CYS A 423 -8.10 28.01 -11.55
CA CYS A 423 -7.26 28.90 -10.75
C CYS A 423 -7.58 30.39 -10.95
N THR A 424 -8.22 30.78 -12.08
CA THR A 424 -8.47 32.19 -12.38
C THR A 424 -9.93 32.55 -12.64
N GLY A 425 -10.80 31.54 -12.79
CA GLY A 425 -12.19 31.75 -13.24
C GLY A 425 -12.33 31.97 -14.74
N ARG A 426 -11.24 32.18 -15.50
CA ARG A 426 -11.27 32.46 -16.94
C ARG A 426 -11.48 31.18 -17.74
N ASN A 427 -12.58 31.07 -18.46
CA ASN A 427 -12.86 29.92 -19.31
C ASN A 427 -12.13 30.06 -20.67
N ALA A 428 -10.83 29.78 -20.66
CA ALA A 428 -9.97 29.78 -21.84
C ALA A 428 -8.77 28.88 -21.60
N ASN A 429 -8.15 28.36 -22.67
CA ASN A 429 -6.91 27.61 -22.54
C ASN A 429 -5.71 28.56 -22.59
N ILE A 430 -4.61 28.19 -21.97
CA ILE A 430 -3.40 28.99 -21.90
C ILE A 430 -2.85 29.33 -23.29
N TYR A 431 -2.86 28.39 -24.21
CA TYR A 431 -2.35 28.53 -25.58
C TYR A 431 -3.29 29.38 -26.50
N ASP A 432 -4.50 29.73 -26.06
CA ASP A 432 -5.42 30.61 -26.76
C ASP A 432 -5.18 32.10 -26.42
N LEU A 433 -4.47 32.38 -25.32
CA LEU A 433 -4.22 33.71 -24.77
C LEU A 433 -2.78 34.16 -25.00
N THR A 434 -2.59 35.45 -25.21
CA THR A 434 -1.26 36.08 -25.20
C THR A 434 -0.76 36.25 -23.76
N PHE A 435 0.55 36.40 -23.58
CA PHE A 435 1.16 36.74 -22.29
C PHE A 435 0.47 37.90 -21.60
N ALA A 436 0.23 39.00 -22.34
CA ALA A 436 -0.44 40.21 -21.78
C ALA A 436 -1.83 39.86 -21.20
N GLN A 437 -2.60 39.00 -21.89
CA GLN A 437 -3.93 38.57 -21.43
C GLN A 437 -3.86 37.64 -20.21
N VAL A 438 -2.85 36.78 -20.13
CA VAL A 438 -2.64 35.90 -18.98
C VAL A 438 -2.24 36.69 -17.74
N ARG A 439 -1.42 37.75 -17.92
CA ARG A 439 -0.96 38.62 -16.80
C ARG A 439 -2.06 39.47 -16.17
N GLU A 440 -3.21 39.62 -16.82
CA GLU A 440 -4.39 40.29 -16.25
C GLU A 440 -5.19 39.38 -15.29
N LEU A 441 -4.91 38.10 -15.26
CA LEU A 441 -5.69 37.12 -14.49
C LEU A 441 -5.22 37.03 -13.04
N ASP A 442 -6.18 36.87 -12.14
CA ASP A 442 -5.93 36.64 -10.71
C ASP A 442 -5.90 35.14 -10.39
N ALA A 443 -4.71 34.61 -10.18
CA ALA A 443 -4.47 33.20 -9.83
C ALA A 443 -4.42 32.94 -8.32
N GLY A 444 -4.66 33.94 -7.48
CA GLY A 444 -4.57 33.79 -6.03
C GLY A 444 -5.90 33.82 -5.28
N ARG A 445 -6.87 34.56 -5.79
CA ARG A 445 -8.15 34.80 -5.10
C ARG A 445 -8.96 33.51 -4.84
N TRP A 446 -8.87 32.54 -5.71
CA TRP A 446 -9.55 31.26 -5.55
C TRP A 446 -9.07 30.49 -4.31
N PHE A 447 -7.79 30.64 -3.97
CA PHE A 447 -7.18 30.02 -2.81
C PHE A 447 -7.54 30.78 -1.52
N SER A 448 -7.31 32.11 -1.50
CA SER A 448 -7.65 32.96 -0.37
C SER A 448 -7.66 34.44 -0.78
N ALA A 449 -8.52 35.23 -0.13
CA ALA A 449 -8.53 36.70 -0.32
C ALA A 449 -7.17 37.35 -0.01
N ARG A 450 -6.33 36.75 0.81
CA ARG A 450 -4.97 37.22 1.12
C ARG A 450 -4.07 37.24 -0.11
N TYR A 451 -4.30 36.37 -1.07
CA TYR A 451 -3.52 36.22 -2.29
C TYR A 451 -4.20 36.85 -3.51
N ALA A 452 -5.28 37.64 -3.31
CA ALA A 452 -5.95 38.30 -4.42
C ALA A 452 -4.98 39.20 -5.19
N GLY A 453 -5.04 39.10 -6.54
CA GLY A 453 -4.13 39.82 -7.43
C GLY A 453 -2.80 39.12 -7.73
N THR A 454 -2.59 37.87 -7.19
CA THR A 454 -1.44 37.05 -7.56
C THR A 454 -1.55 36.68 -9.03
N GLN A 455 -0.49 36.91 -9.80
CA GLN A 455 -0.41 36.59 -11.22
C GLN A 455 0.17 35.21 -11.46
N ILE A 456 -0.15 34.60 -12.62
CA ILE A 456 0.54 33.41 -13.11
C ILE A 456 1.97 33.83 -13.51
N PRO A 457 3.03 33.25 -12.93
CA PRO A 457 4.40 33.64 -13.25
C PRO A 457 4.88 33.06 -14.58
N THR A 458 5.90 33.68 -15.16
CA THR A 458 6.69 33.06 -16.22
C THR A 458 7.72 32.09 -15.62
N LEU A 459 8.27 31.18 -16.43
CA LEU A 459 9.36 30.32 -15.99
C LEU A 459 10.59 31.14 -15.56
N GLU A 460 10.93 32.20 -16.29
CA GLU A 460 12.06 33.08 -15.95
C GLU A 460 11.90 33.71 -14.55
N GLU A 461 10.68 34.17 -14.21
CA GLU A 461 10.40 34.76 -12.89
C GLU A 461 10.61 33.75 -11.75
N VAL A 462 10.22 32.47 -11.98
CA VAL A 462 10.42 31.40 -10.98
C VAL A 462 11.89 31.03 -10.87
N LEU A 463 12.60 30.89 -12.00
CA LEU A 463 14.04 30.63 -11.99
C LEU A 463 14.83 31.72 -11.26
N ASP A 464 14.49 33.01 -11.52
CA ASP A 464 15.13 34.14 -10.83
C ASP A 464 14.87 34.15 -9.32
N LEU A 465 13.67 33.77 -8.88
CA LEU A 465 13.32 33.64 -7.47
C LEU A 465 14.11 32.51 -6.78
N CYS A 466 14.22 31.35 -7.45
CA CYS A 466 14.72 30.09 -6.88
C CYS A 466 16.25 29.97 -6.96
N LYS A 467 16.92 30.73 -7.85
CA LYS A 467 18.35 30.61 -8.12
C LYS A 467 19.21 30.69 -6.87
N GLY A 468 19.99 29.61 -6.62
CA GLY A 468 20.88 29.48 -5.47
C GLY A 468 20.17 29.31 -4.12
N LYS A 469 18.85 29.04 -4.11
CA LYS A 469 18.05 28.87 -2.88
C LYS A 469 17.36 27.51 -2.80
N ILE A 470 16.89 26.96 -3.92
CA ILE A 470 16.15 25.71 -3.99
C ILE A 470 16.31 25.10 -5.38
N GLN A 471 16.38 23.77 -5.49
CA GLN A 471 16.32 23.08 -6.77
C GLN A 471 14.90 23.05 -7.34
N LEU A 472 14.76 22.83 -8.64
CA LEU A 472 13.47 22.74 -9.31
C LEU A 472 13.25 21.42 -10.03
N ASN A 473 12.02 20.90 -9.95
CA ASN A 473 11.51 19.85 -10.80
C ASN A 473 10.49 20.48 -11.77
N ILE A 474 10.84 20.59 -13.04
CA ILE A 474 10.07 21.29 -14.07
C ILE A 474 9.31 20.26 -14.90
N GLU A 475 7.99 20.12 -14.67
CA GLU A 475 7.14 19.27 -15.50
C GLU A 475 6.78 19.99 -16.81
N ILE A 476 7.26 19.47 -17.93
CA ILE A 476 6.82 19.92 -19.25
C ILE A 476 5.53 19.19 -19.63
N LYS A 477 4.46 19.98 -19.88
CA LYS A 477 3.16 19.48 -20.34
C LYS A 477 3.01 19.70 -21.85
N PRO A 478 3.43 18.72 -22.69
CA PRO A 478 3.43 18.90 -24.13
C PRO A 478 2.01 19.07 -24.65
N ASN A 479 1.85 19.98 -25.62
CA ASN A 479 0.59 20.26 -26.29
C ASN A 479 0.80 20.43 -27.79
N ALA A 480 -0.07 19.83 -28.61
CA ALA A 480 0.01 19.96 -30.06
C ALA A 480 -0.11 21.43 -30.58
N ALA A 481 -0.72 22.31 -29.77
CA ALA A 481 -0.83 23.74 -30.09
C ALA A 481 0.46 24.54 -29.82
N THR A 482 1.41 23.97 -29.06
CA THR A 482 2.65 24.64 -28.65
C THR A 482 3.86 23.69 -28.79
N PRO A 483 4.20 23.29 -30.02
CA PRO A 483 5.24 22.29 -30.28
C PRO A 483 6.67 22.75 -29.94
N GLU A 484 6.86 24.03 -29.67
CA GLU A 484 8.15 24.62 -29.29
C GLU A 484 8.39 24.64 -27.77
N LEU A 485 7.46 24.14 -26.94
CA LEU A 485 7.52 24.25 -25.49
C LEU A 485 8.79 23.63 -24.91
N GLU A 486 9.20 22.44 -25.36
CA GLU A 486 10.42 21.77 -24.90
C GLU A 486 11.68 22.60 -25.21
N ALA A 487 11.79 23.08 -26.46
CA ALA A 487 12.94 23.84 -26.90
C ALA A 487 13.06 25.19 -26.15
N GLU A 488 11.95 25.88 -25.96
CA GLU A 488 11.90 27.17 -25.27
C GLU A 488 12.19 27.00 -23.77
N THR A 489 11.67 25.96 -23.15
CA THR A 489 11.95 25.65 -21.73
C THR A 489 13.45 25.40 -21.53
N VAL A 490 14.09 24.56 -22.36
CA VAL A 490 15.52 24.28 -22.27
C VAL A 490 16.35 25.55 -22.56
N ARG A 491 15.93 26.39 -23.54
CA ARG A 491 16.60 27.66 -23.84
C ARG A 491 16.61 28.58 -22.61
N ILE A 492 15.46 28.75 -21.95
CA ILE A 492 15.32 29.60 -20.76
C ILE A 492 16.19 29.07 -19.61
N ILE A 493 16.18 27.76 -19.36
CA ILE A 493 17.01 27.13 -18.31
C ILE A 493 18.50 27.45 -18.55
N ARG A 494 18.99 27.30 -19.79
CA ARG A 494 20.37 27.62 -20.17
C ARG A 494 20.70 29.10 -20.02
N GLU A 495 19.84 29.99 -20.49
CA GLU A 495 20.06 31.43 -20.36
C GLU A 495 20.14 31.89 -18.91
N LYS A 496 19.40 31.23 -18.02
CA LYS A 496 19.44 31.49 -16.58
C LYS A 496 20.59 30.75 -15.87
N GLY A 497 21.27 29.82 -16.55
CA GLY A 497 22.33 28.97 -15.96
C GLY A 497 21.79 28.15 -14.80
N PHE A 498 20.71 27.41 -15.05
CA PHE A 498 19.96 26.63 -14.05
C PHE A 498 20.03 25.11 -14.31
N GLU A 499 20.85 24.68 -15.30
CA GLU A 499 20.93 23.29 -15.79
C GLU A 499 21.29 22.28 -14.69
N LYS A 500 22.10 22.71 -13.71
CA LYS A 500 22.55 21.86 -12.59
C LYS A 500 21.63 21.91 -11.37
N ASP A 501 20.75 22.89 -11.34
CA ASP A 501 19.86 23.14 -10.22
C ASP A 501 18.41 22.73 -10.54
N CYS A 502 18.17 22.10 -11.70
CA CYS A 502 16.87 21.55 -12.04
C CYS A 502 16.93 20.15 -12.64
N VAL A 503 15.79 19.48 -12.55
CA VAL A 503 15.47 18.28 -13.32
C VAL A 503 14.24 18.58 -14.18
N ILE A 504 14.10 17.91 -15.31
CA ILE A 504 12.92 18.04 -16.18
C ILE A 504 12.11 16.74 -16.11
N THR A 505 10.83 16.86 -15.83
CA THR A 505 9.90 15.74 -15.82
C THR A 505 8.81 15.88 -16.89
N SER A 506 8.25 14.76 -17.34
CA SER A 506 7.08 14.75 -18.23
C SER A 506 6.36 13.41 -18.17
N GLN A 507 5.04 13.43 -18.41
CA GLN A 507 4.25 12.23 -18.69
C GLN A 507 4.45 11.70 -20.13
N SER A 508 5.12 12.47 -21.00
CA SER A 508 5.47 12.09 -22.37
C SER A 508 6.94 11.67 -22.45
N TYR A 509 7.19 10.41 -22.75
CA TYR A 509 8.55 9.93 -22.97
C TYR A 509 9.21 10.60 -24.20
N GLU A 510 8.42 10.95 -25.23
CA GLU A 510 8.92 11.68 -26.42
C GLU A 510 9.48 13.07 -26.01
N THR A 511 8.82 13.76 -25.09
CA THR A 511 9.29 15.03 -24.53
C THR A 511 10.65 14.86 -23.85
N LEU A 512 10.85 13.81 -23.07
CA LEU A 512 12.15 13.53 -22.44
C LEU A 512 13.24 13.24 -23.49
N CYS A 513 12.91 12.50 -24.55
CA CYS A 513 13.84 12.28 -25.67
C CYS A 513 14.25 13.60 -26.31
N LYS A 514 13.31 14.51 -26.59
CA LYS A 514 13.59 15.86 -27.13
C LYS A 514 14.47 16.67 -26.19
N VAL A 515 14.19 16.65 -24.89
CA VAL A 515 15.03 17.35 -23.89
C VAL A 515 16.46 16.81 -23.91
N LYS A 516 16.66 15.48 -23.93
CA LYS A 516 17.98 14.85 -24.03
C LYS A 516 18.72 15.16 -25.36
N GLU A 517 17.98 15.32 -26.45
CA GLU A 517 18.56 15.77 -27.73
C GLU A 517 19.01 17.25 -27.66
N LEU A 518 18.24 18.09 -26.97
CA LEU A 518 18.57 19.51 -26.79
C LEU A 518 19.70 19.69 -25.78
N ASP A 519 19.64 18.99 -24.66
CA ASP A 519 20.62 19.06 -23.58
C ASP A 519 20.73 17.73 -22.82
N PRO A 520 21.77 16.92 -23.12
CA PRO A 520 21.95 15.63 -22.49
C PRO A 520 22.38 15.71 -21.01
N GLU A 521 22.84 16.88 -20.53
CA GLU A 521 23.29 17.05 -19.14
C GLU A 521 22.14 17.33 -18.18
N ILE A 522 21.01 17.84 -18.66
CA ILE A 522 19.81 18.02 -17.82
C ILE A 522 19.25 16.65 -17.43
N GLU A 523 19.12 16.40 -16.14
CA GLU A 523 18.52 15.19 -15.61
C GLU A 523 17.03 15.13 -15.93
N THR A 524 16.55 13.96 -16.39
CA THR A 524 15.17 13.80 -16.84
C THR A 524 14.43 12.70 -16.11
N GLY A 525 13.19 12.95 -15.69
CA GLY A 525 12.32 12.04 -14.96
C GLY A 525 11.06 11.67 -15.71
N TYR A 526 10.76 10.38 -15.80
CA TYR A 526 9.54 9.92 -16.44
C TYR A 526 8.40 9.80 -15.44
N ILE A 527 7.33 10.58 -15.62
CA ILE A 527 6.15 10.58 -14.74
C ILE A 527 5.21 9.45 -15.13
N LEU A 528 4.95 8.56 -14.17
CA LEU A 528 4.10 7.38 -14.33
C LEU A 528 2.94 7.41 -13.31
N ALA A 529 1.71 7.67 -13.77
CA ALA A 529 0.52 7.41 -12.96
C ALA A 529 0.17 5.90 -12.95
N LEU A 530 0.62 5.16 -13.97
CA LEU A 530 0.58 3.71 -14.03
C LEU A 530 1.90 3.25 -14.65
N GLY A 531 2.64 2.40 -13.94
CA GLY A 531 3.89 1.84 -14.44
C GLY A 531 3.92 0.34 -14.23
N VAL A 532 3.76 -0.45 -15.30
CA VAL A 532 3.79 -1.90 -15.25
C VAL A 532 4.62 -2.45 -16.41
N GLY A 533 5.61 -3.29 -16.11
CA GLY A 533 6.46 -3.90 -17.12
C GLY A 533 7.93 -3.46 -17.02
N THR A 534 8.64 -3.51 -18.15
CA THR A 534 10.11 -3.31 -18.20
C THR A 534 10.52 -1.89 -18.65
N TYR A 535 9.84 -0.85 -18.14
CA TYR A 535 10.14 0.55 -18.46
C TYR A 535 11.46 1.07 -17.85
N TYR A 536 12.04 0.33 -16.91
CA TYR A 536 13.24 0.73 -16.18
C TYR A 536 14.47 0.99 -17.05
N ASP A 537 14.53 0.39 -18.25
CA ASP A 537 15.65 0.47 -19.19
C ASP A 537 15.53 1.63 -20.21
N LEU A 538 14.54 2.53 -20.06
CA LEU A 538 14.34 3.67 -20.94
C LEU A 538 15.52 4.65 -20.83
N PRO A 539 16.29 4.92 -21.94
CA PRO A 539 17.53 5.68 -21.87
C PRO A 539 17.33 7.18 -21.62
N ALA A 540 16.20 7.76 -22.03
CA ALA A 540 15.88 9.17 -21.79
C ALA A 540 15.11 9.38 -20.47
N ALA A 541 15.24 8.49 -19.50
CA ALA A 541 14.72 8.67 -18.15
C ALA A 541 15.84 8.33 -17.17
N ASP A 542 16.39 9.33 -16.51
CA ASP A 542 17.41 9.15 -15.49
C ASP A 542 16.79 8.71 -14.17
N PHE A 543 15.55 9.10 -13.92
CA PHE A 543 14.74 8.64 -12.78
C PHE A 543 13.27 8.46 -13.15
N PHE A 544 12.48 7.88 -12.22
CA PHE A 544 11.06 7.65 -12.40
C PHE A 544 10.27 8.33 -11.30
N SER A 545 9.30 9.17 -11.70
CA SER A 545 8.34 9.83 -10.81
C SER A 545 7.02 9.07 -10.86
N VAL A 546 6.72 8.27 -9.82
CA VAL A 546 5.65 7.27 -9.83
C VAL A 546 4.54 7.66 -8.85
N GLU A 547 3.29 7.45 -9.25
CA GLU A 547 2.15 7.62 -8.35
C GLU A 547 2.31 6.67 -7.15
N SER A 548 2.15 7.22 -5.94
CA SER A 548 2.54 6.60 -4.67
C SER A 548 1.95 5.21 -4.42
N THR A 549 0.70 4.96 -4.86
CA THR A 549 0.00 3.69 -4.63
C THR A 549 0.52 2.53 -5.51
N PHE A 550 1.26 2.83 -6.59
CA PHE A 550 1.86 1.82 -7.47
C PHE A 550 3.29 1.45 -7.09
N ILE A 551 3.90 2.15 -6.13
CA ILE A 551 5.28 1.88 -5.73
C ILE A 551 5.35 0.60 -4.89
N THR A 552 6.20 -0.32 -5.31
CA THR A 552 6.48 -1.57 -4.59
C THR A 552 7.98 -1.72 -4.34
N SER A 553 8.35 -2.49 -3.32
CA SER A 553 9.77 -2.79 -3.02
C SER A 553 10.51 -3.39 -4.22
N GLY A 554 9.83 -4.28 -4.97
CA GLY A 554 10.42 -4.87 -6.19
C GLY A 554 10.67 -3.84 -7.30
N MET A 555 9.79 -2.84 -7.46
CA MET A 555 9.96 -1.74 -8.42
C MET A 555 11.17 -0.88 -8.02
N VAL A 556 11.22 -0.42 -6.78
CA VAL A 556 12.32 0.41 -6.26
C VAL A 556 13.65 -0.31 -6.47
N GLN A 557 13.74 -1.57 -6.06
CA GLN A 557 14.95 -2.38 -6.25
C GLN A 557 15.36 -2.50 -7.72
N GLN A 558 14.41 -2.73 -8.64
CA GLN A 558 14.70 -2.86 -10.07
C GLN A 558 15.22 -1.54 -10.69
N ILE A 559 14.73 -0.40 -10.21
CA ILE A 559 15.16 0.93 -10.64
C ILE A 559 16.58 1.21 -10.10
N HIS A 560 16.82 0.97 -8.80
CA HIS A 560 18.13 1.15 -8.16
C HIS A 560 19.20 0.24 -8.76
N LEU A 561 18.90 -1.02 -9.10
CA LEU A 561 19.82 -1.92 -9.80
C LEU A 561 20.31 -1.38 -11.16
N ARG A 562 19.64 -0.37 -11.72
CA ARG A 562 20.03 0.32 -12.96
C ARG A 562 20.70 1.66 -12.71
N GLY A 563 20.99 1.98 -11.45
CA GLY A 563 21.59 3.24 -11.03
C GLY A 563 20.67 4.45 -11.18
N LYS A 564 19.35 4.22 -11.19
CA LYS A 564 18.31 5.26 -11.30
C LYS A 564 17.58 5.42 -9.98
N THR A 565 16.86 6.54 -9.80
CA THR A 565 16.12 6.87 -8.57
C THR A 565 14.60 6.90 -8.77
N VAL A 566 13.86 6.89 -7.65
CA VAL A 566 12.39 6.86 -7.62
C VAL A 566 11.88 8.05 -6.82
N SER A 567 11.05 8.89 -7.46
CA SER A 567 10.25 9.92 -6.80
C SER A 567 8.80 9.43 -6.63
N ALA A 568 8.18 9.68 -5.47
CA ALA A 568 6.78 9.33 -5.19
C ALA A 568 5.89 10.57 -5.19
N TRP A 569 4.75 10.55 -5.92
CA TRP A 569 3.77 11.65 -5.96
C TRP A 569 2.32 11.16 -5.88
N THR A 570 1.36 11.93 -5.37
CA THR A 570 1.53 13.05 -4.46
C THR A 570 1.25 12.55 -3.04
N VAL A 571 2.21 12.69 -2.14
CA VAL A 571 2.20 12.05 -0.82
C VAL A 571 1.82 13.07 0.25
N ASN A 572 0.57 13.04 0.72
CA ASN A 572 0.02 14.04 1.63
C ASN A 572 -0.31 13.53 3.04
N ARG A 573 0.06 12.27 3.34
CA ARG A 573 -0.16 11.63 4.64
C ARG A 573 1.16 11.10 5.20
N ALA A 574 1.38 11.35 6.49
CA ALA A 574 2.60 10.92 7.18
C ALA A 574 2.81 9.39 7.14
N GLU A 575 1.71 8.62 7.19
CA GLU A 575 1.75 7.15 7.14
C GLU A 575 2.25 6.65 5.79
N ASP A 576 1.76 7.26 4.69
CA ASP A 576 2.14 6.91 3.33
C ASP A 576 3.61 7.31 3.06
N ALA A 577 4.02 8.50 3.53
CA ALA A 577 5.41 8.95 3.45
C ALA A 577 6.36 7.98 4.17
N ARG A 578 6.05 7.58 5.42
CA ARG A 578 6.85 6.58 6.15
C ARG A 578 6.94 5.24 5.42
N ALA A 579 5.82 4.77 4.88
CA ALA A 579 5.79 3.52 4.13
C ALA A 579 6.69 3.58 2.88
N LEU A 580 6.60 4.65 2.10
CA LEU A 580 7.40 4.85 0.88
C LEU A 580 8.89 5.02 1.18
N LEU A 581 9.24 5.81 2.20
CA LEU A 581 10.62 5.95 2.67
C LEU A 581 11.19 4.60 3.14
N SER A 582 10.38 3.77 3.79
CA SER A 582 10.79 2.41 4.18
C SER A 582 11.00 1.45 3.01
N LEU A 583 10.40 1.73 1.84
CA LEU A 583 10.64 1.01 0.59
C LEU A 583 11.91 1.47 -0.14
N GLY A 584 12.53 2.57 0.31
CA GLY A 584 13.73 3.14 -0.30
C GLY A 584 13.43 4.14 -1.42
N VAL A 585 12.28 4.84 -1.37
CA VAL A 585 11.99 5.95 -2.29
C VAL A 585 12.96 7.10 -2.04
N ASP A 586 13.53 7.68 -3.10
CA ASP A 586 14.59 8.68 -3.04
C ASP A 586 14.08 10.11 -2.96
N ASP A 587 12.84 10.38 -3.43
CA ASP A 587 12.24 11.71 -3.42
C ASP A 587 10.74 11.61 -3.13
N VAL A 588 10.24 12.47 -2.24
CA VAL A 588 8.82 12.54 -1.85
C VAL A 588 8.24 13.87 -2.30
N ILE A 589 7.40 13.83 -3.34
CA ILE A 589 6.68 14.99 -3.87
C ILE A 589 5.36 15.15 -3.09
N THR A 590 5.20 16.28 -2.41
CA THR A 590 4.09 16.52 -1.47
C THR A 590 3.56 17.95 -1.50
N ASP A 591 2.25 18.12 -1.24
CA ASP A 591 1.65 19.43 -0.99
C ASP A 591 1.98 19.97 0.43
N LYS A 592 2.60 19.14 1.28
CA LYS A 592 2.90 19.43 2.70
C LYS A 592 4.37 19.13 3.02
N PRO A 593 5.32 19.86 2.49
CA PRO A 593 6.74 19.55 2.64
C PRO A 593 7.19 19.50 4.11
N GLU A 594 6.69 20.38 4.95
CA GLU A 594 6.98 20.43 6.39
C GLU A 594 6.67 19.08 7.08
N MET A 595 5.54 18.43 6.74
CA MET A 595 5.18 17.12 7.28
C MET A 595 6.24 16.03 6.98
N VAL A 596 6.80 16.03 5.76
CA VAL A 596 7.83 15.03 5.38
C VAL A 596 9.16 15.37 6.02
N GLN A 597 9.53 16.65 6.09
CA GLN A 597 10.75 17.09 6.77
C GLN A 597 10.75 16.75 8.26
N ASP A 598 9.61 16.96 8.95
CA ASP A 598 9.46 16.56 10.35
C ASP A 598 9.70 15.06 10.53
N LEU A 599 9.17 14.23 9.61
CA LEU A 599 9.41 12.78 9.62
C LEU A 599 10.89 12.42 9.44
N LEU A 600 11.57 13.07 8.51
CA LEU A 600 12.99 12.82 8.27
C LEU A 600 13.87 13.27 9.45
N ASN A 601 13.52 14.38 10.10
CA ASN A 601 14.18 14.84 11.33
C ASN A 601 13.96 13.87 12.50
N GLU A 602 12.72 13.37 12.69
CA GLU A 602 12.42 12.32 13.68
C GLU A 602 13.27 11.06 13.42
N ASP A 603 13.42 10.66 12.15
CA ASP A 603 14.19 9.48 11.77
C ASP A 603 15.70 9.68 12.00
N ALA A 604 16.25 10.84 11.66
CA ALA A 604 17.66 11.18 11.90
C ALA A 604 18.00 11.20 13.40
N ASP A 605 17.11 11.71 14.26
CA ASP A 605 17.27 11.66 15.71
C ASP A 605 17.20 10.23 16.25
N LEU A 606 16.35 9.39 15.64
CA LEU A 606 16.24 7.98 15.99
C LEU A 606 17.50 7.19 15.61
N ASP A 607 18.03 7.40 14.42
CA ASP A 607 19.26 6.74 13.96
C ASP A 607 20.46 7.10 14.84
N ARG A 608 20.59 8.37 15.26
CA ARG A 608 21.59 8.81 16.22
C ARG A 608 21.48 8.08 17.56
N ASN A 609 20.24 7.90 18.05
CA ASN A 609 19.97 7.18 19.27
C ASN A 609 20.21 5.66 19.14
N LEU A 610 19.99 5.06 17.96
CA LEU A 610 20.31 3.66 17.68
C LEU A 610 21.83 3.42 17.70
N VAL A 611 22.62 4.32 17.13
CA VAL A 611 24.09 4.26 17.17
C VAL A 611 24.58 4.29 18.63
N LEU A 612 24.11 5.25 19.43
CA LEU A 612 24.48 5.35 20.85
C LEU A 612 24.09 4.09 21.66
N MET A 613 22.94 3.49 21.33
CA MET A 613 22.49 2.27 21.99
C MET A 613 23.35 1.05 21.58
N ARG A 614 23.71 0.95 20.32
CA ARG A 614 24.62 -0.09 19.81
C ARG A 614 25.97 -0.03 20.51
N ASP A 615 26.54 1.15 20.64
CA ASP A 615 27.85 1.33 21.27
C ASP A 615 27.82 0.95 22.75
N ARG A 616 26.77 1.31 23.47
CA ARG A 616 26.56 0.84 24.84
C ARG A 616 26.33 -0.68 24.94
N LEU A 617 25.63 -1.29 23.98
CA LEU A 617 25.44 -2.74 23.95
C LEU A 617 26.76 -3.47 23.71
N LYS A 618 27.61 -2.96 22.79
CA LYS A 618 28.97 -3.46 22.56
C LYS A 618 29.82 -3.37 23.83
N GLU A 619 29.73 -2.26 24.55
CA GLU A 619 30.43 -2.06 25.82
C GLU A 619 29.96 -3.07 26.89
N LEU A 620 28.64 -3.25 27.05
CA LEU A 620 28.05 -4.22 27.98
C LEU A 620 28.40 -5.68 27.67
N LEU A 621 28.53 -6.02 26.39
CA LEU A 621 28.88 -7.36 25.92
C LEU A 621 30.40 -7.61 25.86
N GLY A 622 31.23 -6.59 26.20
CA GLY A 622 32.69 -6.68 26.12
C GLY A 622 33.20 -6.84 24.68
N LEU A 623 32.42 -6.37 23.68
CA LEU A 623 32.73 -6.42 22.26
C LEU A 623 33.36 -5.10 21.75
N THR A 624 33.72 -4.19 22.63
CA THR A 624 34.52 -3.02 22.28
C THR A 624 35.93 -3.49 21.94
N GLU A 625 36.35 -3.32 20.69
CA GLU A 625 37.75 -3.39 20.33
C GLU A 625 38.49 -2.39 21.20
N SER A 626 39.50 -2.86 21.94
CA SER A 626 40.38 -2.00 22.68
C SER A 626 41.03 -1.03 21.68
N ALA A 627 40.77 0.25 21.83
CA ALA A 627 41.43 1.31 21.11
C ALA A 627 42.89 1.41 21.61
N ASP A 628 43.66 0.35 21.35
CA ASP A 628 45.13 0.32 21.47
C ASP A 628 45.68 0.09 20.07
N SER A 629 45.63 1.13 19.25
CA SER A 629 46.52 1.25 18.09
C SER A 629 46.71 2.71 17.72
N GLU A 630 47.90 3.20 18.10
CA GLU A 630 48.62 4.31 17.47
C GLU A 630 47.89 5.67 17.42
N VAL A 631 47.96 6.39 18.55
CA VAL A 631 47.98 7.85 18.52
C VAL A 631 49.30 8.26 17.90
N ASP A 632 49.25 8.75 16.65
CA ASP A 632 50.37 9.45 16.00
C ASP A 632 50.68 10.70 16.83
N PRO A 633 51.93 10.90 17.31
CA PRO A 633 52.27 12.00 18.23
C PRO A 633 52.34 13.39 17.58
N ASP A 634 51.85 13.54 16.33
CA ASP A 634 52.09 14.79 15.56
C ASP A 634 50.82 15.65 15.34
N ASP A 635 49.70 15.34 15.96
CA ASP A 635 48.46 16.16 15.86
C ASP A 635 48.23 17.09 17.08
N SER A 636 49.30 17.78 17.53
CA SER A 636 49.26 18.80 18.60
C SER A 636 48.79 20.19 18.12
N ALA A 637 47.93 20.26 17.06
CA ALA A 637 47.50 21.53 16.47
C ALA A 637 45.98 21.84 16.62
N ILE A 638 45.23 21.07 17.41
CA ILE A 638 43.75 21.31 17.57
C ILE A 638 43.34 21.54 19.04
N GLU A 639 44.28 21.81 19.94
CA GLU A 639 43.92 22.04 21.38
C GLU A 639 43.83 23.51 21.79
N GLU A 640 43.67 24.46 20.88
CA GLU A 640 43.69 25.91 21.17
C GLU A 640 42.37 26.66 20.84
N VAL A 641 41.20 26.02 20.84
CA VAL A 641 39.87 26.68 20.60
C VAL A 641 38.80 26.25 21.60
N LEU A 642 39.16 25.81 22.78
CA LEU A 642 38.15 25.58 23.85
C LEU A 642 38.63 26.14 25.19
N GLU A 643 38.89 27.45 25.24
CA GLU A 643 38.94 28.18 26.52
C GLU A 643 37.82 29.23 26.55
N ASP A 644 36.96 29.05 27.57
CA ASP A 644 36.11 29.98 28.32
C ASP A 644 34.67 30.26 27.84
N PRO A 645 33.66 29.63 28.48
CA PRO A 645 32.24 29.93 28.29
C PRO A 645 31.73 31.18 29.02
N GLU A 646 32.53 31.93 29.78
CA GLU A 646 32.05 33.05 30.63
C GLU A 646 32.13 34.45 29.97
N GLU A 647 32.73 34.62 28.78
CA GLU A 647 32.89 35.96 28.15
C GLU A 647 31.77 36.40 27.20
N LEU A 648 30.72 35.62 26.99
CA LEU A 648 29.61 35.91 26.05
C LEU A 648 28.32 36.46 26.69
N LEU A 649 28.35 36.82 27.98
CA LEU A 649 27.17 37.36 28.70
C LEU A 649 27.19 38.85 28.99
N ASP A 650 28.20 39.62 28.51
CA ASP A 650 28.29 41.06 28.82
C ASP A 650 28.21 42.00 27.63
N GLN A 651 27.76 41.52 26.46
CA GLN A 651 27.47 42.39 25.30
C GLN A 651 26.16 41.99 24.59
N ALA A 652 25.01 42.21 25.25
CA ALA A 652 23.71 42.34 24.62
C ALA A 652 22.89 43.40 25.33
#